data_6dfef20a018bbcb510fc77d4bf726f82
#
_entry.id   6dfef20a018bbcb510fc77d4bf726f82
#
_cell.length_a   1.000
_cell.length_b   1.000
_cell.length_c   1.000
_cell.angle_alpha   90.00
_cell.angle_beta   90.00
_cell.angle_gamma   90.00
#
_symmetry.space_group_name_H-M   'P 1'
#
loop_
_entity.id
_entity.type
_entity.pdbx_description
1 polymer ?
#
loop_
_entity_poly.entity_id
_entity_poly.type
_entity_poly.pdbx_seq_one_letter_code
_entity_poly.pdbx_strand_id
1 'polypeptide(L)'
;MSQPKYYGLNELREMFLHFFETKDHLRLPSFSLIPQNDASLLLINSGMAPMKPYFTGEQEPPRHRVTTCQKCIRTGDIENIGHTARHGTYFEMLGNFSFGDYFKNEAIHWAWEFLTSPEWVGLDPNRLYPSVFAGNETTPADDEAFRIWHEEIGIPEDRIFKFGKADNFWEHGSGPCGPCSEIYYDRGEKYGCGKPGCTVGCDCDRYMEVWNVVFSQFDNDGHDHYTELKQKNIDTGMGLERLAVVCQDVDSLFDVDTVMNITNKVTEITGASYGQSQEKDVSLRVITDHIRSASFMICDGVLPSNEGRGYVLRRLLRRAARHGKLLGVNRPFLYEVVDTVVHENEGHYPELRERQAYITKVIRVEEENFAKTIDGGMKIFDQLLAEHKEKGETTFSGADAFKLYDTYGFPIDLTIEMVEDAGMTLDRSAFDQEMQEQKTRAREARKALGDLGWAGVEFGKDIPSTEFVGYDRDTVEDAKVVALVVEDELAEELMTGVDGIVVLDKTPFYAEMGGQVADHGVITCGGAKFEVNNVQKNKGGKFMHYGKVVSGTFKVGETVTASIDAERRKGVRRAHSATHLLDAALKKVLGDHVHQAGSLVEPDRLRFDFTHFEAITPEQLAQVDKLVNDAILEGIPVVTEVLPIEEAKKKGAVAMFGEKYSDVVRVVEMGGVSMEFCGGTHVDNTAKVGPFRIKSEASVASGVRRIEATVGQLTLDTINRNQQVLFHIAQMFKTNPGELENRLEQQMNEMKDLRHELEKFKEQASLGEARSFLASAKTVGELKVITAQRDGMDAVAMRKQGDFLRDKEPGVVGVLASVNGGKVTLLAVCGKDAVAKGVKAGDIIKAIAPICGGKGGGKPDSAMGGGTEVSKVDDALAAVDDFVAGKL
;
A
#
# COMPACT_ATOMS: atom_id res chain seq x y z
N MET A 1 40.51 -31.62 -18.52
CA MET A 1 39.22 -31.56 -17.86
C MET A 1 38.21 -31.18 -18.91
N SER A 2 37.21 -32.02 -19.19
CA SER A 2 36.12 -31.66 -20.12
C SER A 2 35.32 -30.52 -19.48
N GLN A 3 35.14 -29.43 -20.22
CA GLN A 3 34.19 -28.40 -19.78
C GLN A 3 32.77 -29.00 -19.74
N PRO A 4 31.90 -28.60 -18.78
CA PRO A 4 30.52 -29.01 -18.79
C PRO A 4 29.88 -28.67 -20.16
N LYS A 5 28.95 -29.52 -20.58
CA LYS A 5 28.16 -29.20 -21.78
C LYS A 5 27.29 -27.97 -21.46
N TYR A 6 27.32 -26.97 -22.33
CA TYR A 6 26.51 -25.78 -22.16
C TYR A 6 25.02 -26.12 -22.35
N TYR A 7 24.18 -25.71 -21.37
CA TYR A 7 22.74 -25.78 -21.46
C TYR A 7 22.14 -24.45 -20.99
N GLY A 8 21.11 -23.95 -21.69
CA GLY A 8 20.33 -22.81 -21.26
C GLY A 8 19.45 -23.13 -20.04
N LEU A 9 19.12 -22.12 -19.21
CA LEU A 9 18.32 -22.28 -18.01
C LEU A 9 16.96 -22.96 -18.32
N ASN A 10 16.28 -22.51 -19.36
CA ASN A 10 15.00 -23.09 -19.78
C ASN A 10 15.15 -24.53 -20.27
N GLU A 11 16.26 -24.87 -20.90
CA GLU A 11 16.56 -26.24 -21.35
C GLU A 11 16.79 -27.16 -20.14
N LEU A 12 17.54 -26.72 -19.13
CA LEU A 12 17.75 -27.48 -17.89
C LEU A 12 16.45 -27.75 -17.14
N ARG A 13 15.54 -26.77 -17.09
CA ARG A 13 14.22 -26.96 -16.47
C ARG A 13 13.45 -28.08 -17.15
N GLU A 14 13.32 -28.03 -18.46
CA GLU A 14 12.61 -29.05 -19.23
C GLU A 14 13.30 -30.42 -19.16
N MET A 15 14.63 -30.46 -19.16
CA MET A 15 15.41 -31.68 -19.03
C MET A 15 15.14 -32.38 -17.70
N PHE A 16 15.10 -31.64 -16.57
CA PHE A 16 14.82 -32.20 -15.25
C PHE A 16 13.39 -32.76 -15.18
N LEU A 17 12.41 -31.97 -15.59
CA LEU A 17 11.02 -32.38 -15.55
C LEU A 17 10.78 -33.61 -16.44
N HIS A 18 11.37 -33.63 -17.63
CA HIS A 18 11.28 -34.79 -18.54
C HIS A 18 12.00 -36.02 -17.97
N PHE A 19 13.19 -35.85 -17.34
CA PHE A 19 13.88 -36.97 -16.70
C PHE A 19 12.98 -37.68 -15.68
N PHE A 20 12.30 -36.92 -14.80
CA PHE A 20 11.44 -37.52 -13.80
C PHE A 20 10.11 -38.03 -14.36
N GLU A 21 9.61 -37.51 -15.49
CA GLU A 21 8.52 -38.14 -16.24
C GLU A 21 8.93 -39.55 -16.72
N THR A 22 10.19 -39.77 -17.13
CA THR A 22 10.70 -41.12 -17.48
C THR A 22 10.77 -42.06 -16.29
N LYS A 23 10.78 -41.54 -15.06
CA LYS A 23 10.74 -42.29 -13.80
C LYS A 23 9.31 -42.37 -13.22
N ASP A 24 8.30 -42.17 -14.07
CA ASP A 24 6.86 -42.24 -13.75
C ASP A 24 6.36 -41.18 -12.76
N HIS A 25 6.98 -40.01 -12.75
CA HIS A 25 6.49 -38.87 -11.97
C HIS A 25 5.43 -38.09 -12.75
N LEU A 26 4.38 -37.64 -12.03
CA LEU A 26 3.41 -36.69 -12.55
C LEU A 26 4.01 -35.28 -12.47
N ARG A 27 4.16 -34.64 -13.62
CA ARG A 27 4.55 -33.22 -13.68
C ARG A 27 3.41 -32.35 -13.22
N LEU A 28 3.62 -31.57 -12.17
CA LEU A 28 2.68 -30.54 -11.71
C LEU A 28 3.16 -29.14 -12.12
N PRO A 29 2.22 -28.21 -12.37
CA PRO A 29 2.58 -26.81 -12.55
C PRO A 29 3.12 -26.23 -11.23
N SER A 30 3.85 -25.12 -11.31
CA SER A 30 4.26 -24.37 -10.14
C SER A 30 3.05 -23.87 -9.37
N PHE A 31 3.06 -24.00 -8.06
CA PHE A 31 2.09 -23.39 -7.18
C PHE A 31 2.33 -21.87 -7.08
N SER A 32 1.30 -21.13 -6.64
CA SER A 32 1.43 -19.70 -6.36
C SER A 32 2.46 -19.45 -5.26
N LEU A 33 3.16 -18.31 -5.34
CA LEU A 33 4.03 -17.80 -4.27
C LEU A 33 3.28 -17.48 -2.98
N ILE A 34 1.94 -17.33 -3.06
CA ILE A 34 1.08 -17.09 -1.91
C ILE A 34 0.67 -18.43 -1.29
N PRO A 35 1.12 -18.75 -0.05
CA PRO A 35 0.75 -19.99 0.62
C PRO A 35 -0.77 -20.10 0.78
N GLN A 36 -1.31 -21.27 0.49
CA GLN A 36 -2.71 -21.60 0.77
C GLN A 36 -2.76 -22.45 2.06
N ASN A 37 -3.54 -21.99 3.04
CA ASN A 37 -3.77 -22.69 4.33
C ASN A 37 -2.54 -22.86 5.24
N ASP A 38 -1.43 -22.17 4.99
CA ASP A 38 -0.24 -22.17 5.87
C ASP A 38 0.05 -20.73 6.35
N ALA A 39 -0.36 -20.44 7.59
CA ALA A 39 -0.14 -19.14 8.22
C ALA A 39 1.29 -18.95 8.73
N SER A 40 2.11 -20.01 8.77
CA SER A 40 3.52 -19.96 9.20
C SER A 40 4.44 -19.38 8.13
N LEU A 41 4.02 -19.42 6.86
CA LEU A 41 4.78 -18.94 5.71
C LEU A 41 4.22 -17.64 5.17
N LEU A 42 5.07 -16.65 4.98
CA LEU A 42 4.73 -15.41 4.32
C LEU A 42 4.63 -15.58 2.80
N LEU A 43 5.60 -16.27 2.23
CA LEU A 43 5.72 -16.62 0.80
C LEU A 43 6.27 -18.04 0.68
N ILE A 44 5.97 -18.73 -0.40
CA ILE A 44 6.53 -20.06 -0.69
C ILE A 44 8.03 -19.93 -0.92
N ASN A 45 8.80 -20.69 -0.15
CA ASN A 45 10.27 -20.66 -0.11
C ASN A 45 10.94 -22.02 -0.41
N SER A 46 10.14 -23.05 -0.66
CA SER A 46 10.61 -24.40 -1.02
C SER A 46 9.59 -25.17 -1.86
N GLY A 47 10.05 -26.19 -2.56
CA GLY A 47 9.18 -27.05 -3.38
C GLY A 47 8.15 -27.84 -2.59
N MET A 48 8.49 -28.26 -1.38
CA MET A 48 7.62 -29.05 -0.51
C MET A 48 6.50 -28.24 0.16
N ALA A 49 6.72 -26.95 0.41
CA ALA A 49 5.80 -26.14 1.21
C ALA A 49 4.33 -26.21 0.78
N PRO A 50 3.97 -26.13 -0.52
CA PRO A 50 2.58 -26.26 -0.94
C PRO A 50 2.03 -27.68 -0.86
N MET A 51 2.88 -28.69 -0.66
CA MET A 51 2.51 -30.11 -0.68
C MET A 51 2.54 -30.77 0.71
N LYS A 52 2.77 -30.02 1.79
CA LYS A 52 2.79 -30.53 3.19
C LYS A 52 1.66 -31.54 3.50
N PRO A 53 0.40 -31.31 3.11
CA PRO A 53 -0.69 -32.25 3.42
C PRO A 53 -0.52 -33.67 2.80
N TYR A 54 0.24 -33.79 1.71
CA TYR A 54 0.54 -35.09 1.10
C TYR A 54 1.61 -35.86 1.89
N PHE A 55 2.58 -35.13 2.48
CA PHE A 55 3.63 -35.70 3.33
C PHE A 55 3.08 -36.23 4.65
N THR A 56 2.10 -35.53 5.24
CA THR A 56 1.46 -35.94 6.51
C THR A 56 0.37 -36.99 6.31
N GLY A 57 -0.06 -37.21 5.06
CA GLY A 57 -1.18 -38.12 4.75
C GLY A 57 -2.57 -37.52 5.10
N GLU A 58 -2.65 -36.20 5.30
CA GLU A 58 -3.93 -35.49 5.50
C GLU A 58 -4.75 -35.43 4.21
N GLN A 59 -4.06 -35.43 3.06
CA GLN A 59 -4.67 -35.45 1.73
C GLN A 59 -3.98 -36.51 0.87
N GLU A 60 -4.77 -37.17 0.02
CA GLU A 60 -4.24 -38.06 -1.00
C GLU A 60 -3.55 -37.25 -2.09
N PRO A 61 -2.29 -37.59 -2.46
CA PRO A 61 -1.63 -36.91 -3.56
C PRO A 61 -2.26 -37.31 -4.92
N PRO A 62 -2.17 -36.45 -5.94
CA PRO A 62 -2.68 -36.78 -7.28
C PRO A 62 -1.95 -37.98 -7.90
N ARG A 63 -0.73 -38.25 -7.50
CA ARG A 63 0.10 -39.43 -7.74
C ARG A 63 1.16 -39.55 -6.66
N HIS A 64 1.60 -40.75 -6.31
CA HIS A 64 2.64 -40.96 -5.30
C HIS A 64 4.03 -40.48 -5.73
N ARG A 65 4.25 -40.26 -7.03
CA ARG A 65 5.46 -39.67 -7.62
C ARG A 65 5.11 -38.39 -8.31
N VAL A 66 5.70 -37.29 -7.91
CA VAL A 66 5.45 -35.96 -8.47
C VAL A 66 6.76 -35.26 -8.76
N THR A 67 6.80 -34.49 -9.84
CA THR A 67 7.90 -33.55 -10.13
C THR A 67 7.35 -32.17 -10.46
N THR A 68 8.08 -31.14 -10.03
CA THR A 68 7.69 -29.75 -10.27
C THR A 68 8.92 -28.84 -10.34
N CYS A 69 8.77 -27.72 -11.03
CA CYS A 69 9.64 -26.55 -10.94
C CYS A 69 8.88 -25.49 -10.18
N GLN A 70 9.19 -25.28 -8.89
CA GLN A 70 8.45 -24.40 -7.99
C GLN A 70 9.09 -23.03 -7.92
N LYS A 71 8.29 -21.99 -8.16
CA LYS A 71 8.63 -20.58 -7.86
C LYS A 71 8.85 -20.42 -6.36
N CYS A 72 9.99 -19.83 -5.96
CA CYS A 72 10.34 -19.61 -4.56
C CYS A 72 10.79 -18.17 -4.33
N ILE A 73 10.43 -17.62 -3.15
CA ILE A 73 10.95 -16.35 -2.64
C ILE A 73 11.59 -16.59 -1.27
N ARG A 74 12.87 -16.22 -1.14
CA ARG A 74 13.60 -16.17 0.14
C ARG A 74 13.98 -14.74 0.46
N THR A 75 13.58 -14.28 1.65
CA THR A 75 13.76 -12.88 2.08
C THR A 75 14.92 -12.70 3.05
N GLY A 76 15.44 -13.77 3.63
CA GLY A 76 16.54 -13.72 4.61
C GLY A 76 17.88 -13.26 4.02
N ASP A 77 18.06 -13.40 2.70
CA ASP A 77 19.32 -13.09 2.02
C ASP A 77 19.26 -11.82 1.16
N ILE A 78 18.24 -10.97 1.32
CA ILE A 78 18.07 -9.76 0.49
C ILE A 78 19.30 -8.86 0.55
N GLU A 79 19.94 -8.72 1.71
CA GLU A 79 21.15 -7.92 1.92
C GLU A 79 22.36 -8.49 1.16
N ASN A 80 22.42 -9.81 0.98
CA ASN A 80 23.50 -10.51 0.28
C ASN A 80 23.38 -10.44 -1.25
N ILE A 81 22.20 -9.98 -1.76
CA ILE A 81 21.96 -9.89 -3.20
C ILE A 81 22.94 -8.93 -3.87
N GLY A 82 23.59 -9.42 -4.91
CA GLY A 82 24.62 -8.69 -5.66
C GLY A 82 26.03 -8.85 -5.10
N HIS A 83 26.21 -9.27 -3.86
CA HIS A 83 27.50 -9.44 -3.20
C HIS A 83 28.04 -10.89 -3.28
N THR A 84 27.15 -11.87 -3.38
CA THR A 84 27.49 -13.29 -3.49
C THR A 84 27.10 -13.85 -4.86
N ALA A 85 27.72 -14.96 -5.26
CA ALA A 85 27.46 -15.59 -6.55
C ALA A 85 26.19 -16.47 -6.58
N ARG A 86 25.67 -16.87 -5.41
CA ARG A 86 24.68 -17.95 -5.24
C ARG A 86 23.34 -17.54 -4.63
N HIS A 87 23.18 -16.28 -4.19
CA HIS A 87 21.94 -15.80 -3.56
C HIS A 87 21.08 -15.01 -4.55
N GLY A 88 19.79 -15.38 -4.63
CA GLY A 88 18.75 -14.70 -5.35
C GLY A 88 17.49 -14.64 -4.47
N THR A 89 16.75 -13.53 -4.54
CA THR A 89 15.46 -13.39 -3.82
C THR A 89 14.41 -14.31 -4.44
N TYR A 90 14.25 -14.25 -5.75
CA TYR A 90 13.46 -15.19 -6.53
C TYR A 90 14.40 -16.26 -7.13
N PHE A 91 13.99 -17.50 -7.04
CA PHE A 91 14.65 -18.62 -7.69
C PHE A 91 13.66 -19.74 -7.99
N GLU A 92 14.06 -20.62 -8.90
CA GLU A 92 13.26 -21.79 -9.24
C GLU A 92 13.84 -23.03 -8.58
N MET A 93 13.00 -23.77 -7.85
CA MET A 93 13.37 -25.00 -7.20
C MET A 93 12.81 -26.19 -7.97
N LEU A 94 13.71 -26.96 -8.59
CA LEU A 94 13.40 -28.24 -9.21
C LEU A 94 13.26 -29.29 -8.12
N GLY A 95 12.18 -30.06 -8.14
CA GLY A 95 11.92 -31.07 -7.12
C GLY A 95 11.30 -32.34 -7.67
N ASN A 96 11.71 -33.47 -7.12
CA ASN A 96 11.05 -34.75 -7.27
C ASN A 96 10.62 -35.25 -5.88
N PHE A 97 9.40 -35.75 -5.80
CA PHE A 97 8.71 -36.07 -4.56
C PHE A 97 8.18 -37.49 -4.61
N SER A 98 8.33 -38.21 -3.47
CA SER A 98 7.74 -39.53 -3.25
C SER A 98 6.85 -39.47 -2.00
N PHE A 99 5.62 -39.84 -2.13
CA PHE A 99 4.65 -39.94 -1.03
C PHE A 99 4.43 -41.42 -0.68
N GLY A 100 5.39 -41.99 0.07
CA GLY A 100 5.32 -43.40 0.49
C GLY A 100 5.53 -44.44 -0.60
N ASP A 101 6.20 -44.08 -1.71
CA ASP A 101 6.50 -45.01 -2.82
C ASP A 101 7.97 -45.41 -2.81
N TYR A 102 8.88 -44.60 -3.34
CA TYR A 102 10.33 -44.85 -3.31
C TYR A 102 11.01 -44.05 -2.18
N PHE A 103 12.25 -44.44 -1.83
CA PHE A 103 12.98 -43.79 -0.75
C PHE A 103 14.45 -43.53 -1.16
N LYS A 104 15.41 -43.62 -0.22
CA LYS A 104 16.82 -43.20 -0.38
C LYS A 104 17.51 -43.82 -1.58
N ASN A 105 17.32 -45.14 -1.81
CA ASN A 105 18.04 -45.85 -2.85
C ASN A 105 17.76 -45.25 -4.23
N GLU A 106 16.50 -45.19 -4.65
CA GLU A 106 16.10 -44.66 -5.92
C GLU A 106 16.40 -43.16 -6.02
N ALA A 107 16.15 -42.37 -4.95
CA ALA A 107 16.39 -40.94 -4.96
C ALA A 107 17.87 -40.62 -5.21
N ILE A 108 18.78 -41.27 -4.55
CA ILE A 108 20.24 -41.06 -4.70
C ILE A 108 20.71 -41.52 -6.10
N HIS A 109 20.26 -42.69 -6.56
CA HIS A 109 20.62 -43.22 -7.88
C HIS A 109 20.13 -42.32 -8.99
N TRP A 110 18.89 -41.84 -8.93
CA TRP A 110 18.35 -40.95 -9.95
C TRP A 110 18.98 -39.54 -9.89
N ALA A 111 19.32 -39.02 -8.73
CA ALA A 111 20.05 -37.77 -8.62
C ALA A 111 21.45 -37.90 -9.27
N TRP A 112 22.15 -39.01 -9.02
CA TRP A 112 23.44 -39.27 -9.64
C TRP A 112 23.35 -39.48 -11.15
N GLU A 113 22.36 -40.28 -11.63
CA GLU A 113 22.09 -40.52 -13.03
C GLU A 113 21.82 -39.18 -13.78
N PHE A 114 20.93 -38.35 -13.23
CA PHE A 114 20.59 -37.07 -13.83
C PHE A 114 21.82 -36.16 -13.98
N LEU A 115 22.62 -36.02 -12.94
CA LEU A 115 23.78 -35.15 -12.95
C LEU A 115 24.93 -35.66 -13.81
N THR A 116 25.19 -36.98 -13.86
CA THR A 116 26.41 -37.54 -14.46
C THR A 116 26.22 -38.20 -15.80
N SER A 117 25.00 -38.64 -16.15
CA SER A 117 24.76 -39.29 -17.45
C SER A 117 24.95 -38.31 -18.60
N PRO A 118 25.69 -38.68 -19.67
CA PRO A 118 25.82 -37.87 -20.87
C PRO A 118 24.50 -37.60 -21.65
N GLU A 119 23.46 -38.40 -21.38
CA GLU A 119 22.12 -38.24 -21.93
C GLU A 119 21.37 -37.08 -21.27
N TRP A 120 21.77 -36.73 -20.07
CA TRP A 120 21.21 -35.65 -19.27
C TRP A 120 22.23 -34.55 -19.09
N VAL A 121 22.53 -34.13 -17.85
CA VAL A 121 23.42 -32.98 -17.58
C VAL A 121 24.88 -33.30 -17.95
N GLY A 122 25.38 -34.51 -17.63
CA GLY A 122 26.72 -34.99 -18.00
C GLY A 122 27.85 -34.27 -17.27
N LEU A 123 27.68 -33.90 -15.99
CA LEU A 123 28.75 -33.34 -15.15
C LEU A 123 29.83 -34.37 -14.89
N ASP A 124 31.10 -33.90 -14.69
CA ASP A 124 32.24 -34.75 -14.31
C ASP A 124 31.98 -35.33 -12.91
N PRO A 125 31.83 -36.69 -12.78
CA PRO A 125 31.63 -37.36 -11.50
C PRO A 125 32.73 -37.09 -10.49
N ASN A 126 33.94 -36.76 -10.93
CA ASN A 126 35.08 -36.46 -10.04
C ASN A 126 34.97 -35.06 -9.39
N ARG A 127 34.09 -34.23 -9.86
CA ARG A 127 33.81 -32.88 -9.30
C ARG A 127 32.59 -32.85 -8.40
N LEU A 128 31.89 -33.97 -8.19
CA LEU A 128 30.72 -34.08 -7.35
C LEU A 128 31.08 -34.65 -5.97
N TYR A 129 30.60 -34.02 -4.92
CA TYR A 129 30.90 -34.35 -3.53
C TYR A 129 29.58 -34.40 -2.75
N PRO A 130 29.08 -35.59 -2.39
CA PRO A 130 27.90 -35.72 -1.55
C PRO A 130 28.23 -35.48 -0.08
N SER A 131 27.23 -35.02 0.66
CA SER A 131 27.25 -35.01 2.12
C SER A 131 26.12 -35.86 2.70
N VAL A 132 26.25 -36.29 3.95
CA VAL A 132 25.25 -37.06 4.67
C VAL A 132 25.17 -36.59 6.13
N PHE A 133 24.05 -36.84 6.79
CA PHE A 133 23.87 -36.49 8.18
C PHE A 133 24.78 -37.29 9.12
N ALA A 134 25.55 -36.57 9.93
CA ALA A 134 26.50 -37.17 10.90
C ALA A 134 25.85 -37.75 12.16
N GLY A 135 24.54 -37.49 12.37
CA GLY A 135 23.84 -37.79 13.60
C GLY A 135 23.99 -36.69 14.67
N ASN A 136 23.14 -36.77 15.68
CA ASN A 136 23.20 -35.96 16.90
C ASN A 136 22.71 -36.78 18.11
N GLU A 137 22.49 -36.14 19.26
CA GLU A 137 22.03 -36.84 20.50
C GLU A 137 20.63 -37.47 20.37
N THR A 138 19.79 -37.00 19.49
CA THR A 138 18.39 -37.44 19.33
C THR A 138 18.15 -38.26 18.06
N THR A 139 18.98 -38.14 17.06
CA THR A 139 18.79 -38.79 15.75
C THR A 139 20.13 -39.42 15.30
N PRO A 140 20.13 -40.73 14.96
CA PRO A 140 21.35 -41.40 14.52
C PRO A 140 21.88 -40.87 13.19
N ALA A 141 23.16 -41.14 12.91
CA ALA A 141 23.78 -40.85 11.63
C ALA A 141 23.06 -41.59 10.48
N ASP A 142 23.06 -40.99 9.28
CA ASP A 142 22.47 -41.63 8.11
C ASP A 142 23.46 -42.57 7.40
N ASP A 143 23.75 -43.71 8.07
CA ASP A 143 24.65 -44.73 7.53
C ASP A 143 24.09 -45.39 6.26
N GLU A 144 22.78 -45.39 6.05
CA GLU A 144 22.14 -45.92 4.85
C GLU A 144 22.47 -45.04 3.61
N ALA A 145 22.32 -43.75 3.69
CA ALA A 145 22.68 -42.83 2.61
C ALA A 145 24.20 -42.90 2.35
N PHE A 146 25.04 -42.97 3.41
CA PHE A 146 26.47 -43.12 3.27
C PHE A 146 26.83 -44.40 2.49
N ARG A 147 26.21 -45.55 2.86
CA ARG A 147 26.42 -46.84 2.20
C ARG A 147 26.03 -46.78 0.72
N ILE A 148 24.91 -46.20 0.38
CA ILE A 148 24.45 -46.05 -1.01
C ILE A 148 25.46 -45.24 -1.81
N TRP A 149 25.92 -44.10 -1.32
CA TRP A 149 26.94 -43.29 -1.99
C TRP A 149 28.28 -44.04 -2.16
N HIS A 150 28.75 -44.77 -1.12
CA HIS A 150 30.05 -45.40 -1.12
C HIS A 150 30.04 -46.73 -1.88
N GLU A 151 29.11 -47.65 -1.52
CA GLU A 151 29.13 -49.02 -2.02
C GLU A 151 28.40 -49.18 -3.35
N GLU A 152 27.28 -48.50 -3.56
CA GLU A 152 26.42 -48.70 -4.73
C GLU A 152 26.76 -47.70 -5.86
N ILE A 153 26.96 -46.45 -5.56
CA ILE A 153 27.40 -45.43 -6.52
C ILE A 153 28.92 -45.49 -6.76
N GLY A 154 29.69 -45.89 -5.74
CA GLY A 154 31.14 -46.08 -5.84
C GLY A 154 31.95 -44.81 -5.56
N ILE A 155 31.43 -43.86 -4.79
CA ILE A 155 32.18 -42.68 -4.41
C ILE A 155 33.18 -43.02 -3.29
N PRO A 156 34.47 -42.64 -3.42
CA PRO A 156 35.46 -42.83 -2.36
C PRO A 156 35.04 -42.19 -1.03
N GLU A 157 35.32 -42.83 0.09
CA GLU A 157 34.89 -42.36 1.43
C GLU A 157 35.39 -40.93 1.74
N ASP A 158 36.61 -40.60 1.31
CA ASP A 158 37.24 -39.28 1.49
C ASP A 158 36.55 -38.15 0.70
N ARG A 159 35.60 -38.50 -0.18
CA ARG A 159 34.79 -37.57 -0.93
C ARG A 159 33.36 -37.47 -0.43
N ILE A 160 32.96 -38.22 0.61
CA ILE A 160 31.64 -38.15 1.24
C ILE A 160 31.78 -37.41 2.57
N PHE A 161 31.13 -36.27 2.68
CA PHE A 161 31.23 -35.41 3.86
C PHE A 161 30.11 -35.71 4.85
N LYS A 162 30.40 -35.57 6.15
CA LYS A 162 29.43 -35.82 7.23
C LYS A 162 29.25 -34.52 7.99
N PHE A 163 28.03 -33.92 7.92
CA PHE A 163 27.71 -32.70 8.60
C PHE A 163 26.59 -32.86 9.64
N GLY A 164 26.50 -31.91 10.55
CA GLY A 164 25.51 -31.91 11.62
C GLY A 164 24.13 -31.47 11.17
N LYS A 165 23.29 -31.20 12.18
CA LYS A 165 21.89 -30.81 11.97
C LYS A 165 21.74 -29.51 11.16
N ALA A 166 22.70 -28.58 11.26
CA ALA A 166 22.64 -27.30 10.56
C ALA A 166 22.67 -27.42 9.02
N ASP A 167 23.34 -28.47 8.51
CA ASP A 167 23.59 -28.66 7.08
C ASP A 167 22.84 -29.88 6.51
N ASN A 168 22.86 -31.01 7.21
CA ASN A 168 22.33 -32.29 6.68
C ASN A 168 21.08 -32.80 7.42
N PHE A 169 20.29 -31.94 8.03
CA PHE A 169 18.96 -32.26 8.55
C PHE A 169 17.98 -31.14 8.20
N TRP A 170 17.04 -31.44 7.32
CA TRP A 170 16.08 -30.45 6.87
C TRP A 170 14.85 -30.43 7.77
N GLU A 171 14.50 -29.24 8.27
CA GLU A 171 13.28 -28.96 9.02
C GLU A 171 12.83 -27.50 8.80
N HIS A 172 11.55 -27.27 8.89
CA HIS A 172 11.00 -25.91 8.78
C HIS A 172 9.81 -25.75 9.74
N GLY A 173 10.11 -25.27 10.95
CA GLY A 173 9.13 -25.14 12.01
C GLY A 173 8.55 -26.51 12.42
N SER A 174 7.22 -26.62 12.50
CA SER A 174 6.51 -27.88 12.73
C SER A 174 6.19 -28.59 11.41
N GLY A 175 6.18 -29.92 11.43
CA GLY A 175 5.79 -30.77 10.31
C GLY A 175 6.87 -31.73 9.82
N PRO A 176 6.71 -32.31 8.62
CA PRO A 176 7.60 -33.30 8.05
C PRO A 176 9.04 -32.82 7.96
N CYS A 177 10.00 -33.65 8.42
CA CYS A 177 11.42 -33.35 8.46
C CYS A 177 12.25 -34.62 8.39
N GLY A 178 13.58 -34.48 8.23
CA GLY A 178 14.47 -35.63 8.27
C GLY A 178 15.90 -35.32 7.83
N PRO A 179 16.79 -36.31 7.92
CA PRO A 179 18.15 -36.19 7.40
C PRO A 179 18.12 -35.91 5.90
N CYS A 180 19.13 -35.23 5.39
CA CYS A 180 19.29 -34.99 3.97
C CYS A 180 20.71 -35.26 3.49
N SER A 181 20.84 -35.40 2.17
CA SER A 181 22.11 -35.53 1.47
C SER A 181 22.20 -34.39 0.45
N GLU A 182 23.19 -33.55 0.61
CA GLU A 182 23.48 -32.48 -0.32
C GLU A 182 24.53 -32.91 -1.33
N ILE A 183 24.41 -32.45 -2.56
CA ILE A 183 25.37 -32.73 -3.63
C ILE A 183 26.03 -31.41 -4.02
N TYR A 184 27.35 -31.35 -3.78
CA TYR A 184 28.17 -30.16 -4.09
C TYR A 184 28.97 -30.40 -5.37
N TYR A 185 29.14 -29.32 -6.15
CA TYR A 185 29.98 -29.31 -7.33
C TYR A 185 31.23 -28.44 -7.12
N ASP A 186 32.43 -29.00 -7.30
CA ASP A 186 33.70 -28.25 -7.26
C ASP A 186 33.87 -27.41 -8.56
N ARG A 187 33.66 -26.12 -8.49
CA ARG A 187 33.85 -25.18 -9.58
C ARG A 187 35.31 -24.86 -9.88
N GLY A 188 36.21 -25.32 -9.03
CA GLY A 188 37.63 -25.14 -9.16
C GLY A 188 38.22 -24.04 -8.27
N GLU A 189 39.55 -24.06 -8.15
CA GLU A 189 40.31 -23.21 -7.22
C GLU A 189 40.13 -21.71 -7.47
N LYS A 190 39.81 -21.28 -8.71
CA LYS A 190 39.54 -19.87 -9.03
C LYS A 190 38.40 -19.26 -8.23
N TYR A 191 37.44 -20.07 -7.76
CA TYR A 191 36.31 -19.65 -6.95
C TYR A 191 36.50 -19.87 -5.44
N GLY A 192 37.66 -20.40 -5.06
CA GLY A 192 38.01 -20.69 -3.66
C GLY A 192 38.40 -19.42 -2.89
N CYS A 193 38.26 -19.50 -1.56
CA CYS A 193 38.64 -18.40 -0.66
C CYS A 193 40.17 -18.20 -0.51
N GLY A 194 40.99 -19.04 -1.15
CA GLY A 194 42.47 -19.00 -1.05
C GLY A 194 43.01 -19.38 0.34
N LYS A 195 42.18 -19.81 1.26
CA LYS A 195 42.61 -20.22 2.60
C LYS A 195 43.03 -21.69 2.60
N PRO A 196 44.09 -22.06 3.36
CA PRO A 196 44.41 -23.48 3.61
C PRO A 196 43.19 -24.17 4.24
N GLY A 197 42.84 -25.37 3.71
CA GLY A 197 41.70 -26.13 4.20
C GLY A 197 40.36 -25.80 3.56
N CYS A 198 40.32 -25.05 2.46
CA CYS A 198 39.11 -24.84 1.65
C CYS A 198 38.58 -26.21 1.18
N THR A 199 37.39 -26.60 1.64
CA THR A 199 36.75 -27.87 1.36
C THR A 199 35.22 -27.68 1.27
N VAL A 200 34.46 -28.75 1.01
CA VAL A 200 33.01 -28.78 1.09
C VAL A 200 32.54 -28.24 2.45
N GLY A 201 31.50 -27.41 2.47
CA GLY A 201 31.04 -26.68 3.66
C GLY A 201 31.77 -25.34 3.91
N CYS A 202 32.74 -24.95 3.05
CA CYS A 202 33.28 -23.57 3.09
C CYS A 202 32.27 -22.56 2.50
N ASP A 203 32.16 -21.38 3.13
CA ASP A 203 31.27 -20.31 2.66
C ASP A 203 31.67 -19.66 1.33
N CYS A 204 32.80 -20.09 0.71
CA CYS A 204 33.21 -19.60 -0.60
C CYS A 204 32.40 -20.25 -1.74
N ASP A 205 32.53 -19.68 -2.95
CA ASP A 205 31.78 -20.12 -4.12
C ASP A 205 32.41 -21.32 -4.87
N ARG A 206 33.47 -21.96 -4.32
CA ARG A 206 34.14 -23.10 -4.95
C ARG A 206 33.27 -24.35 -4.96
N TYR A 207 32.77 -24.75 -3.78
CA TYR A 207 31.92 -25.94 -3.64
C TYR A 207 30.46 -25.46 -3.57
N MET A 208 29.82 -25.43 -4.72
CA MET A 208 28.44 -24.98 -4.82
C MET A 208 27.48 -26.17 -4.58
N GLU A 209 26.65 -26.07 -3.56
CA GLU A 209 25.52 -26.96 -3.37
C GLU A 209 24.56 -26.79 -4.57
N VAL A 210 24.38 -27.88 -5.32
CA VAL A 210 23.48 -27.90 -6.49
C VAL A 210 22.17 -28.61 -6.19
N TRP A 211 22.15 -29.60 -5.32
CA TRP A 211 20.95 -30.39 -5.03
C TRP A 211 20.93 -30.85 -3.58
N ASN A 212 19.80 -30.73 -2.92
CA ASN A 212 19.51 -31.29 -1.61
C ASN A 212 18.45 -32.40 -1.73
N VAL A 213 18.76 -33.60 -1.27
CA VAL A 213 17.88 -34.77 -1.27
C VAL A 213 17.47 -35.04 0.16
N VAL A 214 16.22 -34.70 0.52
CA VAL A 214 15.69 -34.83 1.88
C VAL A 214 14.92 -36.14 2.06
N PHE A 215 15.26 -36.89 3.10
CA PHE A 215 14.63 -38.14 3.51
C PHE A 215 13.61 -37.85 4.62
N SER A 216 12.44 -37.38 4.22
CA SER A 216 11.38 -36.95 5.13
C SER A 216 10.74 -38.15 5.79
N GLN A 217 11.17 -38.48 7.02
CA GLN A 217 10.75 -39.63 7.78
C GLN A 217 10.28 -39.33 9.20
N PHE A 218 10.39 -38.06 9.64
CA PHE A 218 9.96 -37.60 10.95
C PHE A 218 8.96 -36.47 10.82
N ASP A 219 8.15 -36.27 11.86
CA ASP A 219 7.29 -35.15 12.11
C ASP A 219 7.76 -34.40 13.36
N ASN A 220 8.04 -33.11 13.23
CA ASN A 220 8.46 -32.21 14.31
C ASN A 220 7.26 -31.44 14.85
N ASP A 221 7.03 -31.52 16.18
CA ASP A 221 5.94 -30.78 16.84
C ASP A 221 6.24 -29.26 17.00
N GLY A 222 7.39 -28.79 16.54
CA GLY A 222 7.86 -27.40 16.70
C GLY A 222 8.61 -27.15 18.02
N HIS A 223 8.88 -28.18 18.80
CA HIS A 223 9.62 -28.14 20.06
C HIS A 223 10.80 -29.13 20.10
N ASP A 224 11.36 -29.48 18.94
CA ASP A 224 12.44 -30.45 18.75
C ASP A 224 12.08 -31.88 19.20
N HIS A 225 10.78 -32.19 19.24
CA HIS A 225 10.33 -33.57 19.44
C HIS A 225 9.98 -34.20 18.10
N TYR A 226 10.68 -35.30 17.75
CA TYR A 226 10.55 -36.01 16.49
C TYR A 226 9.76 -37.29 16.67
N THR A 227 8.70 -37.48 15.90
CA THR A 227 7.99 -38.76 15.80
C THR A 227 8.11 -39.31 14.40
N GLU A 228 8.20 -40.64 14.23
CA GLU A 228 8.26 -41.22 12.89
C GLU A 228 6.95 -40.99 12.13
N LEU A 229 7.05 -40.52 10.87
CA LEU A 229 5.92 -40.44 9.95
C LEU A 229 5.38 -41.86 9.64
N LYS A 230 4.08 -41.94 9.39
CA LYS A 230 3.44 -43.22 8.99
C LYS A 230 3.98 -43.77 7.67
N GLN A 231 4.46 -42.90 6.80
CA GLN A 231 5.10 -43.21 5.54
C GLN A 231 6.41 -42.44 5.40
N LYS A 232 7.38 -43.07 4.74
CA LYS A 232 8.65 -42.44 4.41
C LYS A 232 8.49 -41.72 3.07
N ASN A 233 8.93 -40.49 2.99
CA ASN A 233 8.76 -39.64 1.81
C ASN A 233 10.11 -39.12 1.31
N ILE A 234 10.18 -38.78 0.05
CA ILE A 234 11.29 -38.05 -0.55
C ILE A 234 10.79 -36.63 -0.89
N ASP A 235 11.59 -35.67 -0.44
CA ASP A 235 11.55 -34.27 -0.84
C ASP A 235 12.89 -33.89 -1.42
N THR A 236 12.95 -33.30 -2.59
CA THR A 236 14.22 -32.82 -3.12
C THR A 236 14.11 -31.38 -3.59
N GLY A 237 15.23 -30.65 -3.46
CA GLY A 237 15.32 -29.29 -3.90
C GLY A 237 16.63 -29.03 -4.62
N MET A 238 16.56 -28.79 -5.94
CA MET A 238 17.70 -28.36 -6.75
C MET A 238 17.46 -26.94 -7.26
N GLY A 239 18.34 -25.99 -6.93
CA GLY A 239 18.26 -24.65 -7.45
C GLY A 239 18.55 -24.62 -8.95
N LEU A 240 17.57 -24.29 -9.77
CA LEU A 240 17.71 -24.27 -11.22
C LEU A 240 18.83 -23.31 -11.66
N GLU A 241 18.87 -22.10 -11.09
CA GLU A 241 19.89 -21.10 -11.38
C GLU A 241 21.29 -21.59 -10.96
N ARG A 242 21.43 -22.29 -9.82
CA ARG A 242 22.71 -22.87 -9.38
C ARG A 242 23.21 -23.96 -10.34
N LEU A 243 22.30 -24.82 -10.80
CA LEU A 243 22.63 -25.82 -11.81
C LEU A 243 23.07 -25.15 -13.11
N ALA A 244 22.36 -24.08 -13.54
CA ALA A 244 22.71 -23.30 -14.74
C ALA A 244 24.08 -22.64 -14.59
N VAL A 245 24.45 -22.06 -13.44
CA VAL A 245 25.79 -21.52 -13.15
C VAL A 245 26.87 -22.58 -13.41
N VAL A 246 26.65 -23.79 -12.94
CA VAL A 246 27.59 -24.91 -13.14
C VAL A 246 27.69 -25.32 -14.61
N CYS A 247 26.56 -25.49 -15.30
CA CYS A 247 26.52 -25.96 -16.69
C CYS A 247 27.04 -24.89 -17.68
N GLN A 248 26.79 -23.61 -17.40
CA GLN A 248 27.23 -22.51 -18.24
C GLN A 248 28.66 -22.03 -17.89
N ASP A 249 29.27 -22.58 -16.81
CA ASP A 249 30.59 -22.18 -16.28
C ASP A 249 30.74 -20.67 -16.12
N VAL A 250 29.70 -20.02 -15.56
CA VAL A 250 29.63 -18.57 -15.31
C VAL A 250 29.94 -18.24 -13.85
N ASP A 251 30.30 -16.98 -13.58
CA ASP A 251 30.78 -16.59 -12.25
C ASP A 251 29.68 -16.54 -11.20
N SER A 252 28.48 -16.13 -11.57
CA SER A 252 27.34 -15.98 -10.66
C SER A 252 26.00 -16.32 -11.33
N LEU A 253 24.94 -16.43 -10.53
CA LEU A 253 23.59 -16.61 -11.05
C LEU A 253 23.11 -15.43 -11.92
N PHE A 254 23.72 -14.23 -11.76
CA PHE A 254 23.42 -13.06 -12.56
C PHE A 254 24.03 -13.13 -13.97
N ASP A 255 24.95 -14.04 -14.18
CA ASP A 255 25.63 -14.27 -15.45
C ASP A 255 24.99 -15.43 -16.25
N VAL A 256 23.97 -16.10 -15.67
CA VAL A 256 23.16 -17.11 -16.35
C VAL A 256 22.36 -16.47 -17.49
N ASP A 257 22.27 -17.14 -18.63
CA ASP A 257 21.72 -16.65 -19.90
C ASP A 257 20.45 -15.80 -19.77
N THR A 258 19.38 -16.33 -19.21
CA THR A 258 18.10 -15.63 -19.06
C THR A 258 18.19 -14.46 -18.09
N VAL A 259 18.95 -14.58 -17.00
CA VAL A 259 19.15 -13.52 -16.01
C VAL A 259 20.03 -12.42 -16.57
N MET A 260 21.07 -12.79 -17.34
CA MET A 260 21.95 -11.84 -18.03
C MET A 260 21.17 -10.98 -19.05
N ASN A 261 20.17 -11.53 -19.74
CA ASN A 261 19.32 -10.75 -20.65
C ASN A 261 18.55 -9.65 -19.89
N ILE A 262 18.09 -9.92 -18.68
CA ILE A 262 17.46 -8.91 -17.81
C ILE A 262 18.51 -7.89 -17.36
N THR A 263 19.70 -8.32 -16.93
CA THR A 263 20.83 -7.44 -16.59
C THR A 263 21.22 -6.52 -17.76
N ASN A 264 21.28 -7.05 -18.98
CA ASN A 264 21.55 -6.28 -20.18
C ASN A 264 20.51 -5.20 -20.44
N LYS A 265 19.21 -5.51 -20.19
CA LYS A 265 18.15 -4.50 -20.28
C LYS A 265 18.31 -3.38 -19.24
N VAL A 266 18.69 -3.74 -18.01
CA VAL A 266 19.00 -2.75 -16.97
C VAL A 266 20.21 -1.89 -17.35
N THR A 267 21.28 -2.49 -17.92
CA THR A 267 22.46 -1.73 -18.40
C THR A 267 22.10 -0.76 -19.54
N GLU A 268 21.25 -1.19 -20.48
CA GLU A 268 20.74 -0.34 -21.56
C GLU A 268 20.03 0.92 -21.00
N ILE A 269 19.15 0.73 -20.02
CA ILE A 269 18.37 1.81 -19.43
C ILE A 269 19.22 2.75 -18.58
N THR A 270 20.13 2.21 -17.78
CA THR A 270 20.97 2.97 -16.84
C THR A 270 22.18 3.61 -17.48
N GLY A 271 22.62 3.08 -18.62
CA GLY A 271 23.89 3.45 -19.27
C GLY A 271 25.14 2.98 -18.51
N ALA A 272 24.97 2.17 -17.44
CA ALA A 272 26.08 1.58 -16.70
C ALA A 272 26.62 0.36 -17.45
N SER A 273 27.90 0.06 -17.29
CA SER A 273 28.53 -1.12 -17.90
C SER A 273 28.76 -2.18 -16.82
N TYR A 274 28.28 -3.39 -17.08
CA TYR A 274 28.48 -4.55 -16.20
C TYR A 274 29.92 -5.10 -16.33
N GLY A 275 30.52 -5.54 -15.22
CA GLY A 275 31.87 -6.09 -15.18
C GLY A 275 33.01 -5.05 -15.09
N GLN A 276 32.70 -3.76 -14.94
CA GLN A 276 33.71 -2.68 -14.85
C GLN A 276 33.95 -2.17 -13.42
N SER A 277 32.97 -2.26 -12.54
CA SER A 277 33.06 -1.76 -11.18
C SER A 277 32.19 -2.61 -10.28
N GLN A 278 32.76 -3.18 -9.21
CA GLN A 278 32.04 -4.00 -8.25
C GLN A 278 30.78 -3.26 -7.69
N GLU A 279 30.91 -1.99 -7.39
CA GLU A 279 29.83 -1.17 -6.84
C GLU A 279 28.66 -1.00 -7.82
N LYS A 280 28.97 -0.79 -9.12
CA LYS A 280 27.95 -0.72 -10.17
C LYS A 280 27.34 -2.09 -10.44
N ASP A 281 28.15 -3.15 -10.42
CA ASP A 281 27.71 -4.51 -10.66
C ASP A 281 26.72 -4.96 -9.56
N VAL A 282 27.00 -4.63 -8.29
CA VAL A 282 26.05 -4.84 -7.19
C VAL A 282 24.72 -4.15 -7.49
N SER A 283 24.76 -2.88 -7.88
CA SER A 283 23.52 -2.14 -8.19
C SER A 283 22.76 -2.74 -9.36
N LEU A 284 23.43 -3.16 -10.43
CA LEU A 284 22.81 -3.83 -11.59
C LEU A 284 22.18 -5.17 -11.20
N ARG A 285 22.90 -5.99 -10.40
CA ARG A 285 22.41 -7.28 -9.89
C ARG A 285 21.20 -7.11 -8.98
N VAL A 286 21.23 -6.14 -8.07
CA VAL A 286 20.08 -5.84 -7.17
C VAL A 286 18.85 -5.46 -7.99
N ILE A 287 18.99 -4.58 -8.98
CA ILE A 287 17.85 -4.20 -9.83
C ILE A 287 17.32 -5.42 -10.58
N THR A 288 18.20 -6.23 -11.16
CA THR A 288 17.83 -7.44 -11.92
C THR A 288 17.08 -8.45 -11.06
N ASP A 289 17.60 -8.78 -9.88
CA ASP A 289 16.98 -9.70 -8.93
C ASP A 289 15.60 -9.21 -8.49
N HIS A 290 15.54 -7.95 -8.07
CA HIS A 290 14.35 -7.40 -7.47
C HIS A 290 13.22 -7.18 -8.48
N ILE A 291 13.53 -6.80 -9.73
CA ILE A 291 12.49 -6.66 -10.75
C ILE A 291 11.96 -8.03 -11.21
N ARG A 292 12.82 -9.04 -11.27
CA ARG A 292 12.43 -10.42 -11.52
C ARG A 292 11.52 -10.91 -10.40
N SER A 293 11.93 -10.77 -9.15
CA SER A 293 11.15 -11.13 -7.95
C SER A 293 9.79 -10.43 -7.89
N ALA A 294 9.78 -9.12 -8.08
CA ALA A 294 8.57 -8.30 -8.05
C ALA A 294 7.58 -8.69 -9.15
N SER A 295 8.06 -8.99 -10.36
CA SER A 295 7.21 -9.39 -11.47
C SER A 295 6.45 -10.69 -11.17
N PHE A 296 7.11 -11.70 -10.62
CA PHE A 296 6.49 -12.95 -10.21
C PHE A 296 5.54 -12.78 -9.02
N MET A 297 5.93 -11.99 -8.02
CA MET A 297 5.07 -11.72 -6.86
C MET A 297 3.77 -11.03 -7.27
N ILE A 298 3.84 -10.02 -8.15
CA ILE A 298 2.66 -9.30 -8.65
C ILE A 298 1.81 -10.20 -9.55
N CYS A 299 2.44 -11.03 -10.39
CA CYS A 299 1.74 -12.02 -11.20
C CYS A 299 0.88 -12.94 -10.34
N ASP A 300 1.38 -13.36 -9.18
CA ASP A 300 0.68 -14.23 -8.24
C ASP A 300 -0.28 -13.46 -7.30
N GLY A 301 -0.45 -12.13 -7.49
CA GLY A 301 -1.47 -11.33 -6.81
C GLY A 301 -0.96 -10.56 -5.57
N VAL A 302 0.35 -10.50 -5.32
CA VAL A 302 0.89 -9.65 -4.24
C VAL A 302 0.87 -8.19 -4.68
N LEU A 303 0.35 -7.30 -3.81
CA LEU A 303 0.38 -5.85 -4.00
C LEU A 303 1.26 -5.16 -2.96
N PRO A 304 1.93 -4.04 -3.31
CA PRO A 304 2.73 -3.28 -2.36
C PRO A 304 1.89 -2.79 -1.18
N SER A 305 2.31 -3.09 0.04
CA SER A 305 1.64 -2.65 1.27
C SER A 305 2.64 -2.34 2.40
N ASN A 306 2.15 -1.93 3.57
CA ASN A 306 3.00 -1.63 4.73
C ASN A 306 3.30 -2.85 5.61
N GLU A 307 2.63 -3.97 5.40
CA GLU A 307 2.74 -5.17 6.25
C GLU A 307 2.75 -6.44 5.39
N GLY A 308 3.23 -7.52 5.99
CA GLY A 308 3.20 -8.85 5.41
C GLY A 308 3.93 -8.95 4.07
N ARG A 309 3.41 -9.76 3.16
CA ARG A 309 4.03 -10.02 1.85
C ARG A 309 4.10 -8.79 0.94
N GLY A 310 3.15 -7.88 1.07
CA GLY A 310 3.16 -6.63 0.32
C GLY A 310 4.27 -5.67 0.77
N TYR A 311 4.69 -5.74 2.04
CA TYR A 311 5.87 -5.02 2.54
C TYR A 311 7.15 -5.55 1.88
N VAL A 312 7.27 -6.88 1.74
CA VAL A 312 8.42 -7.49 1.03
C VAL A 312 8.50 -6.96 -0.40
N LEU A 313 7.40 -7.02 -1.14
CA LEU A 313 7.33 -6.49 -2.51
C LEU A 313 7.72 -5.02 -2.58
N ARG A 314 7.18 -4.20 -1.68
CA ARG A 314 7.52 -2.78 -1.60
C ARG A 314 9.00 -2.55 -1.30
N ARG A 315 9.57 -3.29 -0.37
CA ARG A 315 11.00 -3.24 -0.03
C ARG A 315 11.87 -3.50 -1.26
N LEU A 316 11.56 -4.57 -2.01
CA LEU A 316 12.29 -4.91 -3.23
C LEU A 316 12.24 -3.80 -4.29
N LEU A 317 11.03 -3.28 -4.58
CA LEU A 317 10.86 -2.21 -5.58
C LEU A 317 11.59 -0.93 -5.18
N ARG A 318 11.51 -0.53 -3.90
CA ARG A 318 12.16 0.69 -3.41
C ARG A 318 13.68 0.56 -3.36
N ARG A 319 14.18 -0.63 -2.99
CA ARG A 319 15.61 -0.93 -3.02
C ARG A 319 16.14 -0.87 -4.47
N ALA A 320 15.45 -1.49 -5.42
CA ALA A 320 15.81 -1.41 -6.84
C ALA A 320 15.77 0.04 -7.37
N ALA A 321 14.76 0.84 -7.00
CA ALA A 321 14.68 2.25 -7.40
C ALA A 321 15.82 3.09 -6.83
N ARG A 322 16.25 2.84 -5.56
CA ARG A 322 17.45 3.46 -4.97
C ARG A 322 18.70 3.12 -5.75
N HIS A 323 18.92 1.84 -6.08
CA HIS A 323 20.08 1.42 -6.86
C HIS A 323 20.08 2.03 -8.27
N GLY A 324 18.90 2.24 -8.87
CA GLY A 324 18.76 3.02 -10.11
C GLY A 324 19.25 4.46 -9.94
N LYS A 325 18.93 5.12 -8.84
CA LYS A 325 19.47 6.46 -8.54
C LYS A 325 20.98 6.47 -8.33
N LEU A 326 21.56 5.47 -7.66
CA LEU A 326 23.01 5.32 -7.53
C LEU A 326 23.69 5.17 -8.88
N LEU A 327 23.02 4.57 -9.87
CA LEU A 327 23.49 4.49 -11.26
C LEU A 327 23.17 5.75 -12.10
N GLY A 328 22.56 6.78 -11.52
CA GLY A 328 22.30 8.07 -12.18
C GLY A 328 20.92 8.18 -12.86
N VAL A 329 20.04 7.21 -12.72
CA VAL A 329 18.67 7.28 -13.28
C VAL A 329 17.78 8.13 -12.39
N ASN A 330 17.29 9.26 -12.92
CA ASN A 330 16.48 10.23 -12.18
C ASN A 330 15.00 10.22 -12.62
N ARG A 331 14.50 9.08 -13.06
CA ARG A 331 13.10 8.85 -13.46
C ARG A 331 12.66 7.44 -13.11
N PRO A 332 11.36 7.19 -13.00
CA PRO A 332 10.85 5.82 -12.96
C PRO A 332 11.29 5.04 -14.21
N PHE A 333 11.75 3.80 -14.04
CA PHE A 333 12.28 2.97 -15.13
C PHE A 333 12.09 1.46 -14.94
N LEU A 334 11.87 1.00 -13.71
CA LEU A 334 11.78 -0.43 -13.39
C LEU A 334 10.73 -1.14 -14.24
N TYR A 335 9.61 -0.46 -14.50
CA TYR A 335 8.53 -0.98 -15.34
C TYR A 335 8.94 -1.28 -16.79
N GLU A 336 10.03 -0.66 -17.30
CA GLU A 336 10.54 -0.88 -18.65
C GLU A 336 11.30 -2.22 -18.77
N VAL A 337 11.73 -2.79 -17.65
CA VAL A 337 12.43 -4.09 -17.59
C VAL A 337 11.44 -5.27 -17.62
N VAL A 338 10.18 -5.04 -17.25
CA VAL A 338 9.15 -6.09 -17.09
C VAL A 338 8.99 -6.94 -18.37
N ASP A 339 8.98 -6.32 -19.55
CA ASP A 339 8.83 -7.06 -20.81
C ASP A 339 9.95 -8.08 -21.02
N THR A 340 11.18 -7.74 -20.64
CA THR A 340 12.31 -8.68 -20.72
C THR A 340 12.14 -9.82 -19.71
N VAL A 341 11.72 -9.53 -18.47
CA VAL A 341 11.41 -10.58 -17.49
C VAL A 341 10.33 -11.53 -18.01
N VAL A 342 9.28 -10.98 -18.58
CA VAL A 342 8.19 -11.79 -19.18
C VAL A 342 8.72 -12.65 -20.32
N HIS A 343 9.46 -12.06 -21.27
CA HIS A 343 9.99 -12.75 -22.45
C HIS A 343 10.86 -13.96 -22.08
N GLU A 344 11.73 -13.79 -21.08
CA GLU A 344 12.66 -14.85 -20.64
C GLU A 344 11.96 -16.01 -19.91
N ASN A 345 10.74 -15.79 -19.40
CA ASN A 345 10.05 -16.76 -18.54
C ASN A 345 8.68 -17.23 -19.07
N GLU A 346 8.08 -16.57 -20.07
CA GLU A 346 6.73 -16.87 -20.57
C GLU A 346 6.55 -18.29 -21.14
N GLY A 347 7.64 -18.91 -21.59
CA GLY A 347 7.61 -20.28 -22.11
C GLY A 347 7.20 -21.31 -21.07
N HIS A 348 7.52 -21.07 -19.79
CA HIS A 348 7.13 -21.94 -18.67
C HIS A 348 6.02 -21.32 -17.80
N TYR A 349 5.96 -19.99 -17.73
CA TYR A 349 5.00 -19.21 -16.94
C TYR A 349 4.19 -18.28 -17.86
N PRO A 350 3.26 -18.80 -18.69
CA PRO A 350 2.48 -18.01 -19.66
C PRO A 350 1.63 -16.93 -18.99
N GLU A 351 1.25 -17.11 -17.72
CA GLU A 351 0.52 -16.14 -16.92
C GLU A 351 1.24 -14.79 -16.78
N LEU A 352 2.57 -14.77 -16.89
CA LEU A 352 3.34 -13.52 -16.90
C LEU A 352 2.96 -12.65 -18.11
N ARG A 353 2.84 -13.25 -19.28
CA ARG A 353 2.44 -12.55 -20.52
C ARG A 353 0.99 -12.09 -20.44
N GLU A 354 0.10 -12.92 -19.93
CA GLU A 354 -1.31 -12.60 -19.76
C GLU A 354 -1.52 -11.40 -18.83
N ARG A 355 -0.69 -11.28 -17.77
CA ARG A 355 -0.77 -10.23 -16.76
C ARG A 355 0.26 -9.12 -16.92
N GLN A 356 1.04 -9.09 -17.99
CA GLN A 356 2.14 -8.15 -18.18
C GLN A 356 1.72 -6.68 -18.00
N ALA A 357 0.61 -6.27 -18.62
CA ALA A 357 0.13 -4.90 -18.52
C ALA A 357 -0.19 -4.50 -17.06
N TYR A 358 -0.74 -5.45 -16.29
CA TYR A 358 -1.03 -5.27 -14.87
C TYR A 358 0.25 -5.18 -14.04
N ILE A 359 1.20 -6.09 -14.25
CA ILE A 359 2.51 -6.10 -13.56
C ILE A 359 3.24 -4.78 -13.80
N THR A 360 3.34 -4.38 -15.06
CA THR A 360 3.97 -3.11 -15.49
C THR A 360 3.35 -1.90 -14.79
N LYS A 361 2.01 -1.87 -14.71
CA LYS A 361 1.26 -0.78 -14.09
C LYS A 361 1.50 -0.69 -12.58
N VAL A 362 1.45 -1.82 -11.87
CA VAL A 362 1.69 -1.87 -10.41
C VAL A 362 3.10 -1.38 -10.07
N ILE A 363 4.11 -1.88 -10.77
CA ILE A 363 5.52 -1.48 -10.58
C ILE A 363 5.68 0.02 -10.85
N ARG A 364 5.16 0.51 -11.96
CA ARG A 364 5.24 1.93 -12.33
C ARG A 364 4.61 2.83 -11.27
N VAL A 365 3.42 2.51 -10.79
CA VAL A 365 2.71 3.32 -9.77
C VAL A 365 3.47 3.36 -8.45
N GLU A 366 3.99 2.22 -7.97
CA GLU A 366 4.79 2.20 -6.72
C GLU A 366 6.10 2.99 -6.88
N GLU A 367 6.78 2.86 -8.01
CA GLU A 367 8.00 3.59 -8.32
C GLU A 367 7.74 5.10 -8.43
N GLU A 368 6.68 5.53 -9.15
CA GLU A 368 6.26 6.94 -9.24
C GLU A 368 5.90 7.53 -7.88
N ASN A 369 5.23 6.77 -7.02
CA ASN A 369 4.90 7.20 -5.66
C ASN A 369 6.16 7.33 -4.79
N PHE A 370 7.10 6.41 -4.90
CA PHE A 370 8.38 6.51 -4.19
C PHE A 370 9.26 7.64 -4.72
N ALA A 371 9.26 7.89 -6.03
CA ALA A 371 10.01 8.99 -6.64
C ALA A 371 9.61 10.37 -6.09
N LYS A 372 8.36 10.55 -5.65
CA LYS A 372 7.90 11.81 -5.03
C LYS A 372 8.54 12.09 -3.66
N THR A 373 8.96 11.06 -2.96
CA THR A 373 9.47 11.15 -1.58
C THR A 373 10.95 10.85 -1.45
N ILE A 374 11.53 10.08 -2.39
CA ILE A 374 12.92 9.62 -2.31
C ILE A 374 13.93 10.77 -2.25
N ASP A 375 13.76 11.79 -3.10
CA ASP A 375 14.70 12.92 -3.16
C ASP A 375 14.69 13.76 -1.88
N GLY A 376 13.50 13.93 -1.28
CA GLY A 376 13.34 14.59 0.01
C GLY A 376 13.93 13.74 1.14
N GLY A 377 13.65 12.45 1.14
CA GLY A 377 14.15 11.51 2.13
C GLY A 377 15.67 11.35 2.10
N MET A 378 16.28 11.24 0.91
CA MET A 378 17.74 11.19 0.74
C MET A 378 18.42 12.44 1.28
N LYS A 379 17.90 13.64 0.98
CA LYS A 379 18.45 14.89 1.52
C LYS A 379 18.37 14.95 3.04
N ILE A 380 17.26 14.51 3.63
CA ILE A 380 17.11 14.46 5.08
C ILE A 380 18.03 13.41 5.68
N PHE A 381 18.17 12.24 5.04
CA PHE A 381 19.13 11.23 5.48
C PHE A 381 20.55 11.78 5.49
N ASP A 382 21.01 12.40 4.40
CA ASP A 382 22.35 12.99 4.29
C ASP A 382 22.58 14.07 5.36
N GLN A 383 21.57 14.89 5.64
CA GLN A 383 21.65 15.91 6.69
C GLN A 383 21.77 15.25 8.06
N LEU A 384 20.91 14.30 8.41
CA LEU A 384 20.93 13.59 9.69
C LEU A 384 22.24 12.81 9.85
N LEU A 385 22.72 12.16 8.81
CA LEU A 385 23.99 11.45 8.81
C LEU A 385 25.18 12.39 9.09
N ALA A 386 25.17 13.57 8.47
CA ALA A 386 26.20 14.60 8.72
C ALA A 386 26.15 15.08 10.17
N GLU A 387 24.96 15.33 10.72
CA GLU A 387 24.77 15.74 12.12
C GLU A 387 25.29 14.69 13.12
N HIS A 388 25.02 13.38 12.88
CA HIS A 388 25.56 12.29 13.71
C HIS A 388 27.09 12.20 13.61
N LYS A 389 27.65 12.31 12.40
CA LYS A 389 29.10 12.30 12.18
C LYS A 389 29.81 13.50 12.82
N GLU A 390 29.24 14.69 12.76
CA GLU A 390 29.78 15.91 13.43
C GLU A 390 29.81 15.74 14.95
N LYS A 391 28.84 15.03 15.54
CA LYS A 391 28.83 14.72 16.98
C LYS A 391 29.78 13.57 17.35
N GLY A 392 30.41 12.91 16.37
CA GLY A 392 31.27 11.75 16.60
C GLY A 392 30.51 10.47 16.96
N GLU A 393 29.23 10.41 16.66
CA GLU A 393 28.39 9.24 16.93
C GLU A 393 28.66 8.15 15.87
N THR A 394 28.70 6.90 16.31
CA THR A 394 28.86 5.73 15.43
C THR A 394 27.54 5.00 15.19
N THR A 395 26.48 5.43 15.86
CA THR A 395 25.15 4.85 15.79
C THR A 395 24.14 5.90 15.34
N PHE A 396 23.38 5.58 14.29
CA PHE A 396 22.29 6.41 13.78
C PHE A 396 21.05 6.24 14.66
N SER A 397 20.38 7.34 15.00
CA SER A 397 19.24 7.35 15.92
C SER A 397 18.05 6.57 15.38
N GLY A 398 17.43 5.71 16.21
CA GLY A 398 16.18 5.02 15.86
C GLY A 398 15.01 5.97 15.63
N ALA A 399 14.94 7.12 16.33
CA ALA A 399 13.93 8.14 16.10
C ALA A 399 14.07 8.83 14.74
N ASP A 400 15.30 9.09 14.28
CA ASP A 400 15.56 9.63 12.95
C ASP A 400 15.24 8.62 11.85
N ALA A 401 15.54 7.35 12.08
CA ALA A 401 15.13 6.26 11.19
C ALA A 401 13.60 6.12 11.13
N PHE A 402 12.91 6.27 12.26
CA PHE A 402 11.44 6.27 12.30
C PHE A 402 10.85 7.47 11.51
N LYS A 403 11.46 8.63 11.60
CA LYS A 403 11.07 9.81 10.80
C LYS A 403 11.20 9.55 9.29
N LEU A 404 12.28 8.89 8.85
CA LEU A 404 12.46 8.48 7.45
C LEU A 404 11.40 7.45 7.03
N TYR A 405 11.04 6.51 7.91
CA TYR A 405 10.01 5.52 7.67
C TYR A 405 8.62 6.14 7.59
N ASP A 406 8.20 6.89 8.59
CA ASP A 406 6.84 7.41 8.75
C ASP A 406 6.52 8.55 7.76
N THR A 407 7.46 9.48 7.58
CA THR A 407 7.25 10.69 6.77
C THR A 407 7.62 10.50 5.29
N TYR A 408 8.72 9.80 5.02
CA TYR A 408 9.25 9.66 3.66
C TYR A 408 9.06 8.26 3.07
N GLY A 409 8.50 7.34 3.86
CA GLY A 409 8.19 6.00 3.40
C GLY A 409 9.41 5.15 3.08
N PHE A 410 10.57 5.42 3.70
CA PHE A 410 11.74 4.56 3.59
C PHE A 410 11.53 3.30 4.43
N PRO A 411 11.53 2.09 3.83
CA PRO A 411 11.56 0.87 4.61
C PRO A 411 12.74 0.88 5.59
N ILE A 412 12.54 0.38 6.81
CA ILE A 412 13.60 0.40 7.82
C ILE A 412 14.86 -0.32 7.34
N ASP A 413 14.69 -1.43 6.62
CA ASP A 413 15.81 -2.20 6.08
C ASP A 413 16.62 -1.39 5.05
N LEU A 414 15.96 -0.56 4.24
CA LEU A 414 16.64 0.37 3.33
C LEU A 414 17.43 1.43 4.10
N THR A 415 16.89 1.92 5.22
CA THR A 415 17.60 2.87 6.07
C THR A 415 18.79 2.21 6.76
N ILE A 416 18.67 0.95 7.20
CA ILE A 416 19.79 0.16 7.76
C ILE A 416 20.92 0.06 6.73
N GLU A 417 20.62 -0.39 5.51
CA GLU A 417 21.59 -0.50 4.43
C GLU A 417 22.30 0.83 4.15
N MET A 418 21.55 1.95 4.10
CA MET A 418 22.14 3.27 3.87
C MET A 418 23.06 3.72 5.02
N VAL A 419 22.72 3.37 6.26
CA VAL A 419 23.51 3.67 7.45
C VAL A 419 24.80 2.82 7.49
N GLU A 420 24.70 1.54 7.13
CA GLU A 420 25.84 0.61 7.02
C GLU A 420 26.79 1.00 5.89
N ASP A 421 26.27 1.39 4.71
CA ASP A 421 27.06 1.96 3.61
C ASP A 421 27.86 3.19 4.04
N ALA A 422 27.31 3.96 5.00
CA ALA A 422 27.98 5.14 5.57
C ALA A 422 28.97 4.79 6.70
N GLY A 423 29.15 3.50 7.05
CA GLY A 423 30.06 2.99 8.07
C GLY A 423 29.55 3.19 9.50
N MET A 424 28.22 3.30 9.70
CA MET A 424 27.58 3.43 11.00
C MET A 424 26.68 2.23 11.30
N THR A 425 26.21 2.10 12.55
CA THR A 425 25.16 1.17 12.97
C THR A 425 23.86 1.93 13.23
N LEU A 426 22.72 1.24 13.28
CA LEU A 426 21.40 1.83 13.57
C LEU A 426 20.89 1.34 14.93
N ASP A 427 20.32 2.24 15.73
CA ASP A 427 19.59 1.89 16.97
C ASP A 427 18.20 1.32 16.62
N ARG A 428 18.18 0.02 16.33
CA ARG A 428 16.97 -0.72 15.99
C ARG A 428 15.96 -0.73 17.17
N SER A 429 16.46 -0.81 18.40
CA SER A 429 15.60 -0.88 19.59
C SER A 429 14.78 0.40 19.76
N ALA A 430 15.41 1.56 19.59
CA ALA A 430 14.70 2.85 19.63
C ALA A 430 13.69 3.01 18.49
N PHE A 431 14.01 2.53 17.28
CA PHE A 431 13.05 2.49 16.17
C PHE A 431 11.82 1.62 16.49
N ASP A 432 12.03 0.41 17.01
CA ASP A 432 10.94 -0.51 17.35
C ASP A 432 10.05 0.06 18.48
N GLN A 433 10.61 0.84 19.40
CA GLN A 433 9.86 1.56 20.43
C GLN A 433 8.93 2.62 19.81
N GLU A 434 9.43 3.47 18.92
CA GLU A 434 8.62 4.48 18.21
C GLU A 434 7.48 3.84 17.41
N MET A 435 7.76 2.72 16.75
CA MET A 435 6.75 1.91 16.03
C MET A 435 5.68 1.39 16.98
N GLN A 436 6.07 0.91 18.17
CA GLN A 436 5.12 0.42 19.17
C GLN A 436 4.24 1.54 19.74
N GLU A 437 4.83 2.71 19.98
CA GLU A 437 4.09 3.89 20.44
C GLU A 437 3.07 4.37 19.39
N GLN A 438 3.45 4.36 18.11
CA GLN A 438 2.52 4.68 17.01
C GLN A 438 1.34 3.68 16.96
N LYS A 439 1.63 2.38 17.06
CA LYS A 439 0.59 1.33 17.12
C LYS A 439 -0.33 1.49 18.33
N THR A 440 0.23 1.86 19.49
CA THR A 440 -0.52 2.08 20.72
C THR A 440 -1.43 3.30 20.58
N ARG A 441 -0.92 4.43 20.10
CA ARG A 441 -1.72 5.63 19.78
C ARG A 441 -2.86 5.34 18.81
N ALA A 442 -2.61 4.54 17.76
CA ALA A 442 -3.64 4.12 16.82
C ALA A 442 -4.71 3.22 17.47
N ARG A 443 -4.31 2.32 18.39
CA ARG A 443 -5.24 1.47 19.18
C ARG A 443 -6.07 2.28 20.16
N GLU A 444 -5.46 3.24 20.86
CA GLU A 444 -6.16 4.12 21.79
C GLU A 444 -7.15 5.03 21.08
N ALA A 445 -6.78 5.55 19.91
CA ALA A 445 -7.71 6.30 19.06
C ALA A 445 -8.91 5.46 18.60
N ARG A 446 -8.73 4.17 18.31
CA ARG A 446 -9.82 3.23 18.02
C ARG A 446 -10.67 2.94 19.25
N LYS A 447 -10.05 2.73 20.43
CA LYS A 447 -10.80 2.55 21.70
C LYS A 447 -11.62 3.77 22.05
N ALA A 448 -11.10 4.98 21.83
CA ALA A 448 -11.84 6.23 22.06
C ALA A 448 -13.05 6.41 21.10
N LEU A 449 -13.07 5.71 19.97
CA LEU A 449 -14.18 5.67 19.01
C LEU A 449 -15.24 4.60 19.32
N GLY A 450 -15.14 3.92 20.47
CA GLY A 450 -16.18 2.98 20.96
C GLY A 450 -15.93 1.52 20.62
N ASP A 451 -14.71 1.14 20.25
CA ASP A 451 -14.31 -0.27 20.20
C ASP A 451 -14.09 -0.78 21.64
N LEU A 452 -15.21 -1.06 22.31
CA LEU A 452 -15.23 -1.73 23.61
C LEU A 452 -14.79 -3.17 23.38
N GLY A 453 -13.49 -3.39 23.43
CA GLY A 453 -12.90 -4.72 23.47
C GLY A 453 -13.55 -5.50 24.60
N TRP A 454 -14.10 -6.62 24.25
CA TRP A 454 -14.78 -7.57 25.11
C TRP A 454 -13.97 -7.86 26.39
N ALA A 455 -14.45 -7.41 27.55
CA ALA A 455 -13.91 -7.74 28.85
C ALA A 455 -14.76 -8.85 29.46
N GLY A 456 -14.25 -9.96 29.57
CA GLY A 456 -14.19 -11.18 30.22
C GLY A 456 -15.24 -11.56 31.24
N VAL A 457 -16.58 -11.63 30.93
CA VAL A 457 -17.42 -12.50 31.73
C VAL A 457 -17.27 -13.94 31.22
N GLU A 458 -16.70 -14.83 32.01
CA GLU A 458 -16.70 -16.27 31.73
C GLU A 458 -18.07 -16.86 32.06
N PHE A 459 -18.82 -17.21 31.04
CA PHE A 459 -20.06 -17.97 31.19
C PHE A 459 -19.74 -19.43 31.42
N GLY A 460 -20.36 -20.02 32.45
CA GLY A 460 -20.24 -21.46 32.74
C GLY A 460 -20.64 -22.33 31.54
N LYS A 461 -20.16 -23.57 31.50
CA LYS A 461 -20.47 -24.57 30.47
C LYS A 461 -21.98 -24.98 30.48
N ASP A 462 -22.68 -24.72 31.55
CA ASP A 462 -24.10 -24.98 31.79
C ASP A 462 -25.02 -23.96 31.08
N ILE A 463 -24.49 -22.79 30.66
CA ILE A 463 -25.28 -21.83 29.91
C ILE A 463 -25.19 -22.19 28.42
N PRO A 464 -26.29 -22.50 27.72
CA PRO A 464 -26.29 -22.92 26.33
C PRO A 464 -25.87 -21.78 25.37
N SER A 465 -25.48 -22.15 24.15
CA SER A 465 -25.32 -21.18 23.04
C SER A 465 -26.70 -20.63 22.65
N THR A 466 -26.73 -19.37 22.22
CA THR A 466 -27.96 -18.71 21.75
C THR A 466 -28.27 -19.15 20.31
N GLU A 467 -29.51 -19.56 20.06
CA GLU A 467 -30.01 -19.80 18.70
C GLU A 467 -30.37 -18.46 18.04
N PHE A 468 -29.74 -18.15 16.90
CA PHE A 468 -30.06 -16.96 16.10
C PHE A 468 -31.18 -17.28 15.10
N VAL A 469 -32.33 -16.66 15.26
CA VAL A 469 -33.53 -16.82 14.40
C VAL A 469 -33.86 -15.56 13.58
N GLY A 470 -32.98 -14.53 13.65
CA GLY A 470 -33.23 -13.20 13.07
C GLY A 470 -33.06 -13.12 11.55
N TYR A 471 -32.84 -14.24 10.86
CA TYR A 471 -32.94 -14.24 9.39
C TYR A 471 -34.39 -14.14 8.92
N ASP A 472 -35.30 -14.85 9.65
CA ASP A 472 -36.70 -15.02 9.26
C ASP A 472 -37.67 -14.28 10.18
N ARG A 473 -37.26 -13.89 11.41
CA ARG A 473 -38.10 -13.30 12.42
C ARG A 473 -37.52 -11.99 12.97
N ASP A 474 -38.33 -10.97 13.02
CA ASP A 474 -38.00 -9.68 13.64
C ASP A 474 -38.42 -9.65 15.14
N THR A 475 -39.24 -10.60 15.58
CA THR A 475 -39.75 -10.74 16.98
C THR A 475 -39.77 -12.22 17.39
N VAL A 476 -39.39 -12.49 18.65
CA VAL A 476 -39.51 -13.81 19.33
C VAL A 476 -40.25 -13.59 20.64
N GLU A 477 -41.41 -14.24 20.79
CA GLU A 477 -42.28 -14.02 21.95
C GLU A 477 -42.01 -14.98 23.12
N ASP A 478 -41.22 -16.04 22.87
CA ASP A 478 -41.00 -17.13 23.82
C ASP A 478 -39.49 -17.38 24.08
N ALA A 479 -38.68 -16.34 24.03
CA ALA A 479 -37.26 -16.41 24.39
C ALA A 479 -37.12 -16.51 25.93
N LYS A 480 -36.10 -17.25 26.40
CA LYS A 480 -35.79 -17.34 27.83
C LYS A 480 -34.50 -16.61 28.17
N VAL A 481 -34.52 -15.89 29.26
CA VAL A 481 -33.34 -15.28 29.86
C VAL A 481 -32.49 -16.40 30.48
N VAL A 482 -31.31 -16.66 29.93
CA VAL A 482 -30.40 -17.72 30.40
C VAL A 482 -29.26 -17.16 31.26
N ALA A 483 -28.94 -15.87 31.13
CA ALA A 483 -28.01 -15.17 32.01
C ALA A 483 -28.25 -13.66 31.97
N LEU A 484 -27.91 -13.01 33.08
CA LEU A 484 -27.89 -11.56 33.26
C LEU A 484 -26.50 -11.15 33.76
N VAL A 485 -25.99 -9.98 33.31
CA VAL A 485 -24.69 -9.46 33.73
C VAL A 485 -24.80 -8.00 34.12
N VAL A 486 -24.21 -7.62 35.24
CA VAL A 486 -24.07 -6.24 35.75
C VAL A 486 -22.60 -6.05 36.16
N GLU A 487 -21.97 -4.97 35.74
CA GLU A 487 -20.57 -4.63 36.11
C GLU A 487 -19.59 -5.82 35.95
N ASP A 488 -19.74 -6.58 34.85
CA ASP A 488 -18.94 -7.76 34.48
C ASP A 488 -19.12 -8.98 35.41
N GLU A 489 -20.19 -9.01 36.27
CA GLU A 489 -20.54 -10.15 37.11
C GLU A 489 -21.91 -10.73 36.73
N LEU A 490 -22.06 -12.04 36.88
CA LEU A 490 -23.37 -12.70 36.72
C LEU A 490 -24.32 -12.25 37.82
N ALA A 491 -25.52 -11.85 37.41
CA ALA A 491 -26.58 -11.39 38.30
C ALA A 491 -27.84 -12.27 38.17
N GLU A 492 -28.60 -12.38 39.25
CA GLU A 492 -29.87 -13.07 39.25
C GLU A 492 -31.01 -12.20 38.71
N GLU A 493 -30.88 -10.87 38.84
CA GLU A 493 -31.90 -9.90 38.39
C GLU A 493 -31.28 -8.56 37.91
N LEU A 494 -31.98 -7.91 36.98
CA LEU A 494 -31.68 -6.55 36.47
C LEU A 494 -32.85 -5.64 36.76
N MET A 495 -32.59 -4.54 37.49
CA MET A 495 -33.63 -3.56 37.92
C MET A 495 -33.67 -2.30 37.06
N THR A 496 -34.77 -1.59 37.14
CA THR A 496 -34.97 -0.28 36.48
C THR A 496 -33.79 0.68 36.69
N GLY A 497 -33.27 1.25 35.59
CA GLY A 497 -32.20 2.23 35.60
C GLY A 497 -30.79 1.61 35.48
N VAL A 498 -30.66 0.28 35.60
CA VAL A 498 -29.39 -0.43 35.52
C VAL A 498 -29.05 -0.69 34.06
N ASP A 499 -27.80 -0.39 33.70
CA ASP A 499 -27.16 -0.83 32.45
C ASP A 499 -26.65 -2.27 32.67
N GLY A 500 -26.84 -3.15 31.69
CA GLY A 500 -26.42 -4.55 31.84
C GLY A 500 -26.49 -5.32 30.52
N ILE A 501 -26.30 -6.63 30.65
CA ILE A 501 -26.34 -7.57 29.52
C ILE A 501 -27.40 -8.62 29.79
N VAL A 502 -28.24 -8.84 28.79
CA VAL A 502 -29.23 -9.94 28.77
C VAL A 502 -28.75 -10.99 27.77
N VAL A 503 -28.65 -12.26 28.19
CA VAL A 503 -28.39 -13.40 27.32
C VAL A 503 -29.63 -14.25 27.20
N LEU A 504 -30.03 -14.58 25.99
CA LEU A 504 -31.23 -15.35 25.66
C LEU A 504 -30.85 -16.73 25.08
N ASP A 505 -31.73 -17.73 25.27
CA ASP A 505 -31.62 -19.04 24.62
C ASP A 505 -31.80 -18.95 23.10
N LYS A 506 -32.64 -18.05 22.60
CA LYS A 506 -32.85 -17.72 21.18
C LYS A 506 -33.11 -16.24 21.01
N THR A 507 -32.65 -15.67 19.86
CA THR A 507 -32.71 -14.23 19.63
C THR A 507 -32.97 -13.88 18.17
N PRO A 508 -33.79 -12.82 17.89
CA PRO A 508 -33.88 -12.22 16.56
C PRO A 508 -32.77 -11.18 16.29
N PHE A 509 -32.00 -10.78 17.31
CA PHE A 509 -30.99 -9.73 17.22
C PHE A 509 -29.73 -10.25 16.57
N TYR A 510 -29.28 -9.60 15.49
CA TYR A 510 -27.99 -9.84 14.87
C TYR A 510 -26.87 -9.24 15.74
N ALA A 511 -25.86 -10.00 16.05
CA ALA A 511 -24.68 -9.51 16.73
C ALA A 511 -23.72 -8.85 15.73
N GLU A 512 -22.96 -7.84 16.17
CA GLU A 512 -21.94 -7.20 15.35
C GLU A 512 -20.91 -8.21 14.89
N MET A 513 -20.86 -8.48 13.59
CA MET A 513 -19.86 -9.35 12.96
C MET A 513 -19.88 -9.19 11.44
N GLY A 514 -18.76 -9.54 10.77
CA GLY A 514 -18.63 -9.47 9.31
C GLY A 514 -18.80 -8.06 8.74
N GLY A 515 -18.50 -7.02 9.54
CA GLY A 515 -18.67 -5.62 9.16
C GLY A 515 -20.10 -5.09 9.27
N GLN A 516 -21.10 -5.92 9.56
CA GLN A 516 -22.47 -5.48 9.82
C GLN A 516 -22.64 -5.07 11.28
N VAL A 517 -23.19 -3.88 11.52
CA VAL A 517 -23.53 -3.39 12.88
C VAL A 517 -24.63 -4.23 13.53
N ALA A 518 -24.62 -4.27 14.86
CA ALA A 518 -25.63 -4.94 15.66
C ALA A 518 -27.02 -4.32 15.49
N ASP A 519 -28.04 -5.12 15.77
CA ASP A 519 -29.41 -4.61 15.90
C ASP A 519 -29.64 -3.88 17.20
N HIS A 520 -30.57 -2.95 17.12
CA HIS A 520 -31.19 -2.31 18.26
C HIS A 520 -32.62 -2.84 18.42
N GLY A 521 -33.21 -2.64 19.60
CA GLY A 521 -34.59 -3.00 19.82
C GLY A 521 -34.93 -3.06 21.29
N VAL A 522 -35.91 -3.91 21.62
CA VAL A 522 -36.42 -4.03 22.98
C VAL A 522 -36.63 -5.49 23.39
N ILE A 523 -36.37 -5.78 24.65
CA ILE A 523 -36.78 -7.03 25.31
C ILE A 523 -37.80 -6.65 26.35
N THR A 524 -38.94 -7.38 26.38
CA THR A 524 -40.04 -7.08 27.29
C THR A 524 -40.51 -8.33 28.04
N CYS A 525 -40.90 -8.15 29.31
CA CYS A 525 -41.45 -9.20 30.13
C CYS A 525 -42.55 -8.60 31.03
N GLY A 526 -43.82 -8.89 30.76
CA GLY A 526 -44.92 -8.26 31.47
C GLY A 526 -44.91 -6.74 31.32
N GLY A 527 -44.66 -6.00 32.42
CA GLY A 527 -44.47 -4.53 32.39
C GLY A 527 -43.04 -4.07 32.34
N ALA A 528 -42.05 -4.99 32.33
CA ALA A 528 -40.63 -4.68 32.27
C ALA A 528 -40.19 -4.43 30.82
N LYS A 529 -39.29 -3.47 30.61
CA LYS A 529 -38.70 -3.12 29.32
C LYS A 529 -37.20 -2.91 29.44
N PHE A 530 -36.45 -3.63 28.61
CA PHE A 530 -34.99 -3.45 28.40
C PHE A 530 -34.75 -2.93 26.99
N GLU A 531 -34.07 -1.81 26.88
CA GLU A 531 -33.69 -1.24 25.59
C GLU A 531 -32.29 -1.75 25.19
N VAL A 532 -32.22 -2.47 24.04
CA VAL A 532 -30.99 -3.02 23.48
C VAL A 532 -30.38 -2.01 22.54
N ASN A 533 -29.14 -1.61 22.78
CA ASN A 533 -28.37 -0.67 21.98
C ASN A 533 -27.17 -1.29 21.29
N ASN A 534 -26.74 -2.49 21.66
CA ASN A 534 -25.70 -3.25 20.99
C ASN A 534 -25.88 -4.76 21.27
N VAL A 535 -25.36 -5.59 20.36
CA VAL A 535 -25.33 -7.05 20.54
C VAL A 535 -24.00 -7.59 20.05
N GLN A 536 -23.34 -8.41 20.87
CA GLN A 536 -22.09 -9.07 20.52
C GLN A 536 -22.20 -10.57 20.75
N LYS A 537 -21.42 -11.35 20.00
CA LYS A 537 -21.36 -12.80 20.11
C LYS A 537 -20.00 -13.23 20.67
N ASN A 538 -19.98 -14.02 21.75
CA ASN A 538 -18.75 -14.56 22.29
C ASN A 538 -18.30 -15.84 21.58
N LYS A 539 -17.09 -16.34 21.91
CA LYS A 539 -16.54 -17.59 21.38
C LYS A 539 -17.38 -18.84 21.72
N GLY A 540 -18.15 -18.79 22.80
CA GLY A 540 -19.08 -19.84 23.21
C GLY A 540 -20.44 -19.79 22.51
N GLY A 541 -20.63 -18.95 21.51
CA GLY A 541 -21.88 -18.85 20.74
C GLY A 541 -23.03 -18.12 21.46
N LYS A 542 -22.75 -17.40 22.54
CA LYS A 542 -23.77 -16.66 23.30
C LYS A 542 -23.90 -15.24 22.74
N PHE A 543 -25.16 -14.80 22.52
CA PHE A 543 -25.46 -13.43 22.10
C PHE A 543 -25.74 -12.57 23.33
N MET A 544 -24.90 -11.57 23.54
CA MET A 544 -24.93 -10.63 24.65
C MET A 544 -25.64 -9.37 24.21
N HIS A 545 -26.85 -9.12 24.73
CA HIS A 545 -27.66 -7.94 24.44
C HIS A 545 -27.30 -6.86 25.45
N TYR A 546 -26.54 -5.86 25.04
CA TYR A 546 -26.17 -4.69 25.86
C TYR A 546 -27.29 -3.67 25.85
N GLY A 547 -27.59 -3.09 26.98
CA GLY A 547 -28.63 -2.11 27.07
C GLY A 547 -28.98 -1.68 28.49
N LYS A 548 -30.17 -1.09 28.63
CA LYS A 548 -30.64 -0.52 29.88
C LYS A 548 -32.06 -0.95 30.22
N VAL A 549 -32.32 -1.26 31.49
CA VAL A 549 -33.67 -1.48 31.97
C VAL A 549 -34.39 -0.15 32.12
N VAL A 550 -35.38 0.09 31.28
CA VAL A 550 -36.16 1.34 31.26
C VAL A 550 -37.29 1.27 32.32
N SER A 551 -37.89 0.09 32.52
CA SER A 551 -38.92 -0.16 33.50
C SER A 551 -38.96 -1.61 33.95
N GLY A 552 -39.32 -1.86 35.20
CA GLY A 552 -39.50 -3.18 35.76
C GLY A 552 -38.22 -3.88 36.16
N THR A 553 -38.26 -5.21 36.24
CA THR A 553 -37.13 -6.06 36.62
C THR A 553 -37.14 -7.30 35.75
N PHE A 554 -35.94 -7.75 35.33
CA PHE A 554 -35.72 -9.00 34.61
C PHE A 554 -35.01 -9.99 35.49
N LYS A 555 -35.39 -11.29 35.42
CA LYS A 555 -34.79 -12.37 36.18
C LYS A 555 -34.35 -13.50 35.27
N VAL A 556 -33.33 -14.22 35.70
CA VAL A 556 -32.91 -15.47 35.05
C VAL A 556 -34.03 -16.48 35.02
N GLY A 557 -34.23 -17.14 33.88
CA GLY A 557 -35.29 -18.13 33.67
C GLY A 557 -36.64 -17.56 33.19
N GLU A 558 -36.84 -16.25 33.19
CA GLU A 558 -38.06 -15.62 32.67
C GLU A 558 -38.22 -15.79 31.16
N THR A 559 -39.46 -15.91 30.72
CA THR A 559 -39.85 -15.89 29.33
C THR A 559 -40.10 -14.44 28.90
N VAL A 560 -39.45 -14.00 27.82
CA VAL A 560 -39.48 -12.63 27.36
C VAL A 560 -39.85 -12.57 25.88
N THR A 561 -40.36 -11.42 25.47
CA THR A 561 -40.50 -11.07 24.06
C THR A 561 -39.32 -10.18 23.65
N ALA A 562 -38.56 -10.65 22.66
CA ALA A 562 -37.41 -9.95 22.08
C ALA A 562 -37.78 -9.43 20.69
N SER A 563 -37.70 -8.11 20.45
CA SER A 563 -38.09 -7.46 19.20
C SER A 563 -37.03 -6.48 18.76
N ILE A 564 -36.59 -6.62 17.51
CA ILE A 564 -35.64 -5.69 16.90
C ILE A 564 -36.34 -4.44 16.38
N ASP A 565 -35.56 -3.37 16.16
CA ASP A 565 -35.97 -2.24 15.33
C ASP A 565 -35.97 -2.67 13.84
N ALA A 566 -37.17 -3.03 13.36
CA ALA A 566 -37.36 -3.54 12.01
C ALA A 566 -37.00 -2.50 10.92
N GLU A 567 -37.24 -1.21 11.16
CA GLU A 567 -36.91 -0.17 10.17
C GLU A 567 -35.38 0.01 10.08
N ARG A 568 -34.67 0.01 11.22
CA ARG A 568 -33.21 0.00 11.25
C ARG A 568 -32.64 -1.23 10.53
N ARG A 569 -33.17 -2.44 10.79
CA ARG A 569 -32.74 -3.69 10.13
C ARG A 569 -32.96 -3.64 8.62
N LYS A 570 -34.07 -3.06 8.13
CA LYS A 570 -34.32 -2.87 6.70
C LYS A 570 -33.22 -2.01 6.06
N GLY A 571 -32.82 -0.92 6.72
CA GLY A 571 -31.71 -0.08 6.27
C GLY A 571 -30.39 -0.85 6.20
N VAL A 572 -30.09 -1.64 7.20
CA VAL A 572 -28.87 -2.50 7.23
C VAL A 572 -28.89 -3.55 6.12
N ARG A 573 -30.04 -4.26 5.92
CA ARG A 573 -30.20 -5.25 4.83
C ARG A 573 -29.95 -4.63 3.45
N ARG A 574 -30.45 -3.39 3.21
CA ARG A 574 -30.19 -2.65 1.96
C ARG A 574 -28.71 -2.38 1.77
N ALA A 575 -28.08 -1.83 2.78
CA ALA A 575 -26.66 -1.48 2.74
C ALA A 575 -25.76 -2.72 2.58
N HIS A 576 -26.09 -3.84 3.26
CA HIS A 576 -25.31 -5.07 3.13
C HIS A 576 -25.41 -5.69 1.74
N SER A 577 -26.61 -5.75 1.19
CA SER A 577 -26.79 -6.28 -0.17
C SER A 577 -26.12 -5.39 -1.21
N ALA A 578 -26.15 -4.06 -1.01
CA ALA A 578 -25.41 -3.11 -1.88
C ALA A 578 -23.89 -3.29 -1.78
N THR A 579 -23.36 -3.72 -0.62
CA THR A 579 -21.92 -4.00 -0.45
C THR A 579 -21.47 -5.14 -1.37
N HIS A 580 -22.25 -6.22 -1.48
CA HIS A 580 -21.97 -7.32 -2.41
C HIS A 580 -22.04 -6.87 -3.87
N LEU A 581 -23.05 -6.08 -4.25
CA LEU A 581 -23.16 -5.52 -5.60
C LEU A 581 -21.99 -4.58 -5.92
N LEU A 582 -21.53 -3.79 -4.93
CA LEU A 582 -20.37 -2.91 -5.06
C LEU A 582 -19.08 -3.69 -5.26
N ASP A 583 -18.83 -4.75 -4.49
CA ASP A 583 -17.64 -5.61 -4.66
C ASP A 583 -17.59 -6.22 -6.07
N ALA A 584 -18.71 -6.78 -6.52
CA ALA A 584 -18.83 -7.33 -7.88
C ALA A 584 -18.60 -6.27 -8.97
N ALA A 585 -19.16 -5.07 -8.81
CA ALA A 585 -18.98 -3.98 -9.77
C ALA A 585 -17.52 -3.48 -9.80
N LEU A 586 -16.86 -3.38 -8.65
CA LEU A 586 -15.46 -2.99 -8.54
C LEU A 586 -14.54 -4.03 -9.21
N LYS A 587 -14.76 -5.32 -8.98
CA LYS A 587 -14.02 -6.39 -9.68
C LYS A 587 -14.20 -6.31 -11.19
N LYS A 588 -15.41 -6.07 -11.66
CA LYS A 588 -15.72 -5.96 -13.10
C LYS A 588 -15.06 -4.74 -13.75
N VAL A 589 -14.93 -3.61 -13.05
CA VAL A 589 -14.37 -2.36 -13.60
C VAL A 589 -12.86 -2.29 -13.43
N LEU A 590 -12.34 -2.74 -12.29
CA LEU A 590 -10.94 -2.57 -11.91
C LEU A 590 -10.11 -3.85 -12.11
N GLY A 591 -10.74 -5.01 -12.09
CA GLY A 591 -10.10 -6.32 -12.27
C GLY A 591 -10.11 -7.20 -11.02
N ASP A 592 -9.67 -8.47 -11.20
CA ASP A 592 -9.76 -9.54 -10.19
C ASP A 592 -8.87 -9.34 -8.95
N HIS A 593 -7.94 -8.38 -8.98
CA HIS A 593 -7.11 -8.02 -7.83
C HIS A 593 -7.88 -7.27 -6.72
N VAL A 594 -9.12 -6.88 -7.00
CA VAL A 594 -9.98 -6.26 -6.00
C VAL A 594 -10.44 -7.31 -5.01
N HIS A 595 -9.99 -7.18 -3.76
CA HIS A 595 -10.42 -8.03 -2.65
C HIS A 595 -10.82 -7.14 -1.47
N GLN A 596 -11.83 -7.56 -0.74
CA GLN A 596 -12.25 -6.86 0.47
C GLN A 596 -11.12 -6.85 1.50
N ALA A 597 -10.76 -5.66 1.98
CA ALA A 597 -9.81 -5.42 3.08
C ALA A 597 -10.52 -5.02 4.38
N GLY A 598 -11.77 -4.56 4.27
CA GLY A 598 -12.62 -4.21 5.41
C GLY A 598 -14.00 -3.77 4.96
N SER A 599 -14.96 -3.82 5.85
CA SER A 599 -16.33 -3.39 5.59
C SER A 599 -16.97 -2.81 6.86
N LEU A 600 -17.88 -1.85 6.67
CA LEU A 600 -18.81 -1.37 7.70
C LEU A 600 -20.15 -1.13 7.06
N VAL A 601 -21.17 -1.82 7.58
CA VAL A 601 -22.54 -1.76 7.06
C VAL A 601 -23.45 -1.21 8.16
N GLU A 602 -23.99 -0.02 7.91
CA GLU A 602 -24.90 0.72 8.77
C GLU A 602 -26.27 0.91 8.09
N PRO A 603 -27.30 1.39 8.78
CA PRO A 603 -28.57 1.67 8.13
C PRO A 603 -28.42 2.67 6.95
N ASP A 604 -28.79 2.21 5.75
CA ASP A 604 -28.73 2.96 4.49
C ASP A 604 -27.37 3.57 4.12
N ARG A 605 -26.29 3.12 4.77
CA ARG A 605 -24.91 3.55 4.54
C ARG A 605 -23.98 2.37 4.58
N LEU A 606 -22.95 2.41 3.74
CA LEU A 606 -21.87 1.43 3.74
C LEU A 606 -20.51 2.09 3.55
N ARG A 607 -19.49 1.41 4.09
CA ARG A 607 -18.09 1.66 3.83
C ARG A 607 -17.45 0.37 3.38
N PHE A 608 -16.72 0.42 2.28
CA PHE A 608 -16.04 -0.73 1.71
C PHE A 608 -14.57 -0.40 1.45
N ASP A 609 -13.68 -1.11 2.12
CA ASP A 609 -12.23 -1.00 1.96
C ASP A 609 -11.77 -2.20 1.13
N PHE A 610 -10.99 -1.94 0.09
CA PHE A 610 -10.58 -2.96 -0.88
C PHE A 610 -9.18 -2.71 -1.41
N THR A 611 -8.54 -3.79 -1.90
CA THR A 611 -7.21 -3.72 -2.47
C THR A 611 -7.25 -3.08 -3.85
N HIS A 612 -6.55 -1.94 -3.99
CA HIS A 612 -6.31 -1.29 -5.28
C HIS A 612 -5.15 -0.31 -5.14
N PHE A 613 -4.32 -0.20 -6.17
CA PHE A 613 -3.02 0.46 -6.12
C PHE A 613 -3.03 1.93 -6.55
N GLU A 614 -4.13 2.42 -7.16
CA GLU A 614 -4.25 3.80 -7.65
C GLU A 614 -5.60 4.44 -7.26
N ALA A 615 -5.74 5.75 -7.49
CA ALA A 615 -7.02 6.44 -7.35
C ALA A 615 -7.96 6.03 -8.48
N ILE A 616 -9.25 5.83 -8.15
CA ILE A 616 -10.27 5.49 -9.14
C ILE A 616 -10.65 6.76 -9.88
N THR A 617 -10.72 6.68 -11.21
CA THR A 617 -11.11 7.86 -12.00
C THR A 617 -12.62 8.17 -11.86
N PRO A 618 -13.04 9.43 -12.10
CA PRO A 618 -14.46 9.78 -12.08
C PRO A 618 -15.30 8.92 -13.04
N GLU A 619 -14.75 8.54 -14.18
CA GLU A 619 -15.40 7.69 -15.18
C GLU A 619 -15.59 6.26 -14.68
N GLN A 620 -14.57 5.70 -14.02
CA GLN A 620 -14.65 4.38 -13.40
C GLN A 620 -15.65 4.38 -12.23
N LEU A 621 -15.64 5.43 -11.37
CA LEU A 621 -16.63 5.57 -10.30
C LEU A 621 -18.06 5.65 -10.85
N ALA A 622 -18.27 6.41 -11.92
CA ALA A 622 -19.57 6.50 -12.59
C ALA A 622 -20.00 5.15 -13.18
N GLN A 623 -19.05 4.38 -13.71
CA GLN A 623 -19.32 3.03 -14.24
C GLN A 623 -19.67 2.04 -13.13
N VAL A 624 -18.97 2.07 -11.98
CA VAL A 624 -19.30 1.27 -10.80
C VAL A 624 -20.69 1.63 -10.27
N ASP A 625 -20.95 2.92 -10.06
CA ASP A 625 -22.25 3.43 -9.61
C ASP A 625 -23.38 2.95 -10.53
N LYS A 626 -23.16 3.03 -11.84
CA LYS A 626 -24.10 2.54 -12.84
C LYS A 626 -24.35 1.04 -12.73
N LEU A 627 -23.30 0.21 -12.68
CA LEU A 627 -23.42 -1.25 -12.60
C LEU A 627 -24.19 -1.71 -11.36
N VAL A 628 -23.94 -1.06 -10.21
CA VAL A 628 -24.70 -1.37 -8.98
C VAL A 628 -26.18 -1.02 -9.16
N ASN A 629 -26.48 0.19 -9.69
CA ASN A 629 -27.89 0.59 -9.90
C ASN A 629 -28.57 -0.25 -10.99
N ASP A 630 -27.87 -0.67 -12.04
CA ASP A 630 -28.42 -1.59 -13.06
C ASP A 630 -28.87 -2.91 -12.41
N ALA A 631 -28.03 -3.53 -11.56
CA ALA A 631 -28.38 -4.76 -10.83
C ALA A 631 -29.53 -4.57 -9.83
N ILE A 632 -29.65 -3.36 -9.23
CA ILE A 632 -30.78 -3.02 -8.38
C ILE A 632 -32.07 -2.92 -9.21
N LEU A 633 -32.02 -2.22 -10.34
CA LEU A 633 -33.17 -2.03 -11.23
C LEU A 633 -33.65 -3.32 -11.91
N GLU A 634 -32.74 -4.27 -12.12
CA GLU A 634 -33.07 -5.59 -12.65
C GLU A 634 -33.98 -6.41 -11.70
N GLY A 635 -33.90 -6.13 -10.39
CA GLY A 635 -34.73 -6.80 -9.41
C GLY A 635 -34.41 -8.28 -9.22
N ILE A 636 -33.11 -8.59 -9.11
CA ILE A 636 -32.57 -9.93 -8.99
C ILE A 636 -32.98 -10.58 -7.66
N PRO A 637 -33.51 -11.82 -7.65
CA PRO A 637 -33.74 -12.56 -6.41
C PRO A 637 -32.41 -12.78 -5.65
N VAL A 638 -32.43 -12.60 -4.34
CA VAL A 638 -31.31 -12.91 -3.46
C VAL A 638 -31.58 -14.27 -2.80
N VAL A 639 -30.80 -15.24 -3.18
CA VAL A 639 -30.93 -16.64 -2.72
C VAL A 639 -29.87 -16.92 -1.66
N THR A 640 -30.28 -17.60 -0.59
CA THR A 640 -29.37 -18.02 0.47
C THR A 640 -29.41 -19.53 0.62
N GLU A 641 -28.24 -20.16 0.59
CA GLU A 641 -28.07 -21.60 0.81
C GLU A 641 -27.06 -21.85 1.94
N VAL A 642 -27.24 -22.95 2.65
CA VAL A 642 -26.28 -23.43 3.64
C VAL A 642 -25.68 -24.72 3.10
N LEU A 643 -24.39 -24.71 2.80
CA LEU A 643 -23.70 -25.78 2.05
C LEU A 643 -22.41 -26.19 2.75
N PRO A 644 -21.95 -27.44 2.57
CA PRO A 644 -20.57 -27.80 2.87
C PRO A 644 -19.60 -26.89 2.10
N ILE A 645 -18.50 -26.48 2.77
CA ILE A 645 -17.55 -25.49 2.22
C ILE A 645 -16.99 -25.90 0.85
N GLU A 646 -16.70 -27.19 0.67
CA GLU A 646 -16.17 -27.71 -0.60
C GLU A 646 -17.20 -27.66 -1.74
N GLU A 647 -18.49 -27.82 -1.43
CA GLU A 647 -19.57 -27.69 -2.40
C GLU A 647 -19.77 -26.21 -2.77
N ALA A 648 -19.73 -25.32 -1.80
CA ALA A 648 -19.83 -23.88 -2.01
C ALA A 648 -18.69 -23.35 -2.89
N LYS A 649 -17.44 -23.80 -2.66
CA LYS A 649 -16.29 -23.46 -3.52
C LYS A 649 -16.45 -23.98 -4.95
N LYS A 650 -16.97 -25.22 -5.14
CA LYS A 650 -17.24 -25.79 -6.48
C LYS A 650 -18.29 -25.00 -7.25
N LYS A 651 -19.24 -24.36 -6.57
CA LYS A 651 -20.22 -23.44 -7.17
C LYS A 651 -19.61 -22.10 -7.58
N GLY A 652 -18.37 -21.80 -7.18
CA GLY A 652 -17.67 -20.53 -7.46
C GLY A 652 -17.94 -19.44 -6.43
N ALA A 653 -18.44 -19.79 -5.26
CA ALA A 653 -18.67 -18.81 -4.19
C ALA A 653 -17.34 -18.25 -3.64
N VAL A 654 -17.25 -16.92 -3.54
CA VAL A 654 -16.07 -16.21 -3.09
C VAL A 654 -16.04 -16.18 -1.55
N ALA A 655 -14.91 -16.63 -0.98
CA ALA A 655 -14.61 -16.52 0.44
C ALA A 655 -13.76 -15.28 0.72
N MET A 656 -13.94 -14.63 1.87
CA MET A 656 -13.05 -13.55 2.29
C MET A 656 -11.66 -14.11 2.61
N PHE A 657 -10.64 -13.41 2.15
CA PHE A 657 -9.26 -13.84 2.32
C PHE A 657 -8.83 -13.77 3.79
N GLY A 658 -8.28 -14.88 4.31
CA GLY A 658 -7.73 -14.94 5.69
C GLY A 658 -8.74 -15.28 6.80
N GLU A 659 -10.01 -15.49 6.50
CA GLU A 659 -10.98 -15.96 7.49
C GLU A 659 -11.03 -17.49 7.58
N LYS A 660 -11.20 -17.99 8.81
CA LYS A 660 -11.44 -19.42 9.06
C LYS A 660 -12.95 -19.68 9.04
N TYR A 661 -13.38 -20.49 8.11
CA TYR A 661 -14.77 -20.91 8.00
C TYR A 661 -14.98 -22.28 8.65
N SER A 662 -16.20 -22.55 9.10
CA SER A 662 -16.64 -23.88 9.54
C SER A 662 -16.83 -24.81 8.34
N ASP A 663 -16.97 -26.13 8.59
CA ASP A 663 -17.21 -27.13 7.54
C ASP A 663 -18.48 -26.85 6.72
N VAL A 664 -19.42 -26.07 7.30
CA VAL A 664 -20.67 -25.64 6.66
C VAL A 664 -20.71 -24.12 6.63
N VAL A 665 -20.98 -23.55 5.46
CA VAL A 665 -21.00 -22.11 5.20
C VAL A 665 -22.34 -21.65 4.64
N ARG A 666 -22.70 -20.41 4.94
CA ARG A 666 -23.85 -19.73 4.34
C ARG A 666 -23.39 -18.98 3.11
N VAL A 667 -23.98 -19.27 1.94
CA VAL A 667 -23.73 -18.64 0.65
C VAL A 667 -24.90 -17.73 0.31
N VAL A 668 -24.59 -16.50 -0.09
CA VAL A 668 -25.57 -15.52 -0.59
C VAL A 668 -25.30 -15.29 -2.07
N GLU A 669 -26.31 -15.57 -2.90
CA GLU A 669 -26.23 -15.43 -4.36
C GLU A 669 -27.22 -14.37 -4.86
N MET A 670 -26.76 -13.55 -5.79
CA MET A 670 -27.53 -12.50 -6.48
C MET A 670 -27.43 -12.70 -8.00
N GLY A 671 -28.08 -13.74 -8.52
CA GLY A 671 -28.32 -14.01 -9.94
C GLY A 671 -27.06 -13.96 -10.84
N GLY A 672 -25.95 -14.55 -10.39
CA GLY A 672 -24.70 -14.57 -11.15
C GLY A 672 -23.91 -13.23 -11.12
N VAL A 673 -24.44 -12.18 -10.48
CA VAL A 673 -23.72 -10.93 -10.26
C VAL A 673 -22.75 -11.06 -9.10
N SER A 674 -23.22 -11.60 -7.95
CA SER A 674 -22.40 -11.87 -6.77
C SER A 674 -22.78 -13.22 -6.16
N MET A 675 -21.78 -13.98 -5.71
CA MET A 675 -21.95 -15.21 -4.94
C MET A 675 -20.84 -15.27 -3.87
N GLU A 676 -21.19 -15.10 -2.60
CA GLU A 676 -20.22 -14.91 -1.52
C GLU A 676 -20.58 -15.68 -0.25
N PHE A 677 -19.55 -16.08 0.52
CA PHE A 677 -19.76 -16.59 1.88
C PHE A 677 -20.14 -15.42 2.78
N CYS A 678 -21.38 -15.41 3.28
CA CYS A 678 -21.85 -14.31 4.08
C CYS A 678 -22.85 -14.74 5.15
N GLY A 679 -22.54 -14.40 6.44
CA GLY A 679 -23.42 -14.59 7.59
C GLY A 679 -24.35 -13.41 7.88
N GLY A 680 -24.31 -12.34 7.09
CA GLY A 680 -25.09 -11.13 7.29
C GLY A 680 -26.55 -11.21 6.87
N THR A 681 -27.30 -10.15 7.13
CA THR A 681 -28.69 -10.06 6.75
C THR A 681 -28.87 -9.29 5.44
N HIS A 682 -29.68 -9.81 4.53
CA HIS A 682 -29.84 -9.29 3.16
C HIS A 682 -31.32 -9.03 2.84
N VAL A 683 -31.53 -8.24 1.79
CA VAL A 683 -32.84 -8.16 1.12
C VAL A 683 -33.11 -9.47 0.37
N ASP A 684 -34.35 -9.79 0.10
CA ASP A 684 -34.76 -10.95 -0.70
C ASP A 684 -34.76 -10.67 -2.21
N ASN A 685 -34.65 -9.40 -2.60
CA ASN A 685 -34.59 -8.95 -3.99
C ASN A 685 -33.78 -7.66 -4.07
N THR A 686 -32.90 -7.52 -5.06
CA THR A 686 -32.01 -6.36 -5.22
C THR A 686 -32.79 -5.05 -5.42
N ALA A 687 -33.98 -5.06 -5.99
CA ALA A 687 -34.82 -3.84 -6.13
C ALA A 687 -35.17 -3.20 -4.77
N LYS A 688 -35.20 -3.98 -3.67
CA LYS A 688 -35.44 -3.46 -2.32
C LYS A 688 -34.26 -2.66 -1.72
N VAL A 689 -33.09 -2.71 -2.35
CA VAL A 689 -31.94 -1.85 -1.99
C VAL A 689 -32.28 -0.37 -2.20
N GLY A 690 -33.05 -0.07 -3.23
CA GLY A 690 -33.34 1.30 -3.63
C GLY A 690 -32.13 1.98 -4.29
N PRO A 691 -32.18 3.29 -4.55
CA PRO A 691 -31.10 3.98 -5.23
C PRO A 691 -29.79 3.90 -4.44
N PHE A 692 -28.72 3.59 -5.15
CA PHE A 692 -27.34 3.56 -4.64
C PHE A 692 -26.57 4.78 -5.12
N ARG A 693 -25.69 5.34 -4.29
CA ARG A 693 -24.80 6.43 -4.67
C ARG A 693 -23.45 6.36 -3.93
N ILE A 694 -22.36 6.40 -4.69
CA ILE A 694 -21.02 6.60 -4.15
C ILE A 694 -20.91 8.03 -3.63
N LYS A 695 -20.53 8.20 -2.37
CA LYS A 695 -20.34 9.47 -1.69
C LYS A 695 -18.91 9.98 -1.78
N SER A 696 -17.96 9.10 -1.54
CA SER A 696 -16.53 9.42 -1.54
C SER A 696 -15.68 8.20 -1.89
N GLU A 697 -14.50 8.47 -2.42
CA GLU A 697 -13.43 7.50 -2.65
C GLU A 697 -12.14 8.11 -2.12
N ALA A 698 -11.35 7.33 -1.35
CA ALA A 698 -10.09 7.80 -0.77
C ALA A 698 -9.11 6.66 -0.52
N SER A 699 -7.83 6.99 -0.39
CA SER A 699 -6.82 6.05 0.11
C SER A 699 -6.90 5.95 1.63
N VAL A 700 -6.82 4.74 2.18
CA VAL A 700 -6.80 4.47 3.63
C VAL A 700 -5.43 4.01 4.08
N ALA A 701 -4.83 3.17 3.25
CA ALA A 701 -3.48 2.66 3.43
C ALA A 701 -2.86 2.45 2.05
N SER A 702 -1.57 2.17 2.00
CA SER A 702 -0.94 1.82 0.73
C SER A 702 -1.54 0.53 0.17
N GLY A 703 -1.97 0.60 -1.08
CA GLY A 703 -2.64 -0.51 -1.76
C GLY A 703 -4.07 -0.78 -1.28
N VAL A 704 -4.66 0.09 -0.43
CA VAL A 704 -6.04 -0.04 0.03
C VAL A 704 -6.82 1.25 -0.22
N ARG A 705 -7.92 1.12 -0.95
CA ARG A 705 -8.86 2.21 -1.22
C ARG A 705 -10.15 2.00 -0.42
N ARG A 706 -10.82 3.09 -0.12
CA ARG A 706 -12.11 3.12 0.59
C ARG A 706 -13.17 3.79 -0.25
N ILE A 707 -14.31 3.14 -0.39
CA ILE A 707 -15.53 3.75 -0.89
C ILE A 707 -16.52 3.88 0.27
N GLU A 708 -17.12 5.07 0.42
CA GLU A 708 -18.33 5.27 1.20
C GLU A 708 -19.51 5.46 0.24
N ALA A 709 -20.62 4.80 0.51
CA ALA A 709 -21.81 4.91 -0.31
C ALA A 709 -23.09 4.93 0.56
N THR A 710 -24.16 5.43 -0.02
CA THR A 710 -25.50 5.45 0.58
C THR A 710 -26.49 4.72 -0.32
N VAL A 711 -27.57 4.21 0.30
CA VAL A 711 -28.64 3.47 -0.38
C VAL A 711 -30.00 3.92 0.13
N GLY A 712 -31.04 3.49 -0.55
CA GLY A 712 -32.43 3.62 -0.10
C GLY A 712 -32.85 5.04 0.23
N GLN A 713 -33.47 5.21 1.41
CA GLN A 713 -34.06 6.49 1.83
C GLN A 713 -33.01 7.59 2.00
N LEU A 714 -31.86 7.28 2.57
CA LEU A 714 -30.79 8.27 2.77
C LEU A 714 -30.29 8.86 1.44
N THR A 715 -30.19 8.04 0.39
CA THR A 715 -29.83 8.49 -0.95
C THR A 715 -30.92 9.38 -1.54
N LEU A 716 -32.20 9.01 -1.43
CA LEU A 716 -33.33 9.82 -1.88
C LEU A 716 -33.35 11.18 -1.18
N ASP A 717 -33.17 11.20 0.13
CA ASP A 717 -33.14 12.45 0.92
C ASP A 717 -31.98 13.36 0.48
N THR A 718 -30.82 12.77 0.16
CA THR A 718 -29.67 13.52 -0.36
C THR A 718 -29.95 14.10 -1.74
N ILE A 719 -30.55 13.31 -2.65
CA ILE A 719 -30.95 13.77 -3.99
C ILE A 719 -31.96 14.90 -3.87
N ASN A 720 -33.02 14.75 -3.05
CA ASN A 720 -34.04 15.75 -2.83
C ASN A 720 -33.45 17.07 -2.28
N ARG A 721 -32.53 16.95 -1.29
CA ARG A 721 -31.83 18.12 -0.73
C ARG A 721 -31.02 18.87 -1.79
N ASN A 722 -30.24 18.12 -2.58
CA ASN A 722 -29.45 18.72 -3.66
C ASN A 722 -30.34 19.39 -4.70
N GLN A 723 -31.46 18.77 -5.05
CA GLN A 723 -32.43 19.33 -5.96
C GLN A 723 -33.06 20.65 -5.39
N GLN A 724 -33.41 20.67 -4.10
CA GLN A 724 -33.91 21.87 -3.43
C GLN A 724 -32.87 23.01 -3.46
N VAL A 725 -31.58 22.69 -3.21
CA VAL A 725 -30.50 23.68 -3.29
C VAL A 725 -30.40 24.25 -4.72
N LEU A 726 -30.44 23.39 -5.75
CA LEU A 726 -30.41 23.83 -7.15
C LEU A 726 -31.61 24.73 -7.50
N PHE A 727 -32.82 24.35 -7.05
CA PHE A 727 -34.00 25.20 -7.23
C PHE A 727 -33.84 26.55 -6.54
N HIS A 728 -33.37 26.56 -5.30
CA HIS A 728 -33.14 27.78 -4.56
C HIS A 728 -32.15 28.72 -5.25
N ILE A 729 -31.02 28.17 -5.71
CA ILE A 729 -30.01 28.93 -6.46
C ILE A 729 -30.65 29.47 -7.77
N ALA A 730 -31.36 28.62 -8.52
CA ALA A 730 -32.02 29.03 -9.74
C ALA A 730 -33.01 30.21 -9.52
N GLN A 731 -33.77 30.16 -8.39
CA GLN A 731 -34.65 31.29 -8.00
C GLN A 731 -33.85 32.58 -7.71
N MET A 732 -32.70 32.48 -7.02
CA MET A 732 -31.83 33.64 -6.78
C MET A 732 -31.40 34.31 -8.08
N PHE A 733 -31.11 33.50 -9.11
CA PHE A 733 -30.75 33.98 -10.44
C PHE A 733 -31.94 34.26 -11.39
N LYS A 734 -33.18 34.14 -10.87
CA LYS A 734 -34.42 34.31 -11.63
C LYS A 734 -34.49 33.44 -12.88
N THR A 735 -34.10 32.19 -12.77
CA THR A 735 -34.08 31.20 -13.85
C THR A 735 -34.60 29.83 -13.36
N ASN A 736 -34.63 28.80 -14.19
CA ASN A 736 -34.94 27.44 -13.83
C ASN A 736 -33.62 26.61 -13.70
N PRO A 737 -33.63 25.44 -13.01
CA PRO A 737 -32.44 24.65 -12.83
C PRO A 737 -31.73 24.21 -14.12
N GLY A 738 -32.48 24.00 -15.24
CA GLY A 738 -31.90 23.59 -16.50
C GLY A 738 -31.11 24.69 -17.22
N GLU A 739 -31.44 25.97 -16.93
CA GLU A 739 -30.79 27.16 -17.49
C GLU A 739 -29.80 27.82 -16.52
N LEU A 740 -29.58 27.22 -15.35
CA LEU A 740 -28.80 27.84 -14.28
C LEU A 740 -27.33 28.06 -14.68
N GLU A 741 -26.72 27.11 -15.38
CA GLU A 741 -25.35 27.18 -15.86
C GLU A 741 -25.16 28.36 -16.84
N ASN A 742 -26.00 28.44 -17.84
CA ASN A 742 -25.99 29.54 -18.83
C ASN A 742 -26.18 30.90 -18.14
N ARG A 743 -27.09 30.98 -17.15
CA ARG A 743 -27.35 32.22 -16.43
C ARG A 743 -26.21 32.66 -15.54
N LEU A 744 -25.53 31.69 -14.88
CA LEU A 744 -24.31 31.91 -14.11
C LEU A 744 -23.17 32.42 -14.98
N GLU A 745 -22.95 31.80 -16.12
CA GLU A 745 -21.93 32.23 -17.09
C GLU A 745 -22.21 33.66 -17.59
N GLN A 746 -23.46 33.96 -17.93
CA GLN A 746 -23.86 35.32 -18.31
C GLN A 746 -23.57 36.33 -17.19
N GLN A 747 -23.93 36.02 -15.93
CA GLN A 747 -23.68 36.92 -14.80
C GLN A 747 -22.17 37.12 -14.53
N MET A 748 -21.37 36.09 -14.69
CA MET A 748 -19.90 36.18 -14.55
C MET A 748 -19.32 37.12 -15.64
N ASN A 749 -19.80 37.01 -16.88
CA ASN A 749 -19.38 37.89 -17.97
C ASN A 749 -19.82 39.33 -17.73
N GLU A 750 -21.09 39.56 -17.35
CA GLU A 750 -21.59 40.89 -16.97
C GLU A 750 -20.75 41.52 -15.84
N MET A 751 -20.41 40.75 -14.82
CA MET A 751 -19.57 41.22 -13.72
C MET A 751 -18.17 41.61 -14.18
N LYS A 752 -17.59 40.84 -15.13
CA LYS A 752 -16.28 41.12 -15.71
C LYS A 752 -16.32 42.42 -16.52
N ASP A 753 -17.38 42.60 -17.31
CA ASP A 753 -17.57 43.82 -18.14
C ASP A 753 -17.77 45.04 -17.26
N LEU A 754 -18.61 44.94 -16.23
CA LEU A 754 -18.81 46.02 -15.26
C LEU A 754 -17.55 46.43 -14.52
N ARG A 755 -16.70 45.45 -14.15
CA ARG A 755 -15.39 45.74 -13.56
C ARG A 755 -14.48 46.49 -14.53
N HIS A 756 -14.48 46.09 -15.80
CA HIS A 756 -13.70 46.74 -16.82
C HIS A 756 -14.22 48.19 -17.10
N GLU A 757 -15.54 48.38 -17.14
CA GLU A 757 -16.13 49.71 -17.25
C GLU A 757 -15.79 50.58 -16.05
N LEU A 758 -15.92 50.04 -14.83
CA LEU A 758 -15.56 50.76 -13.62
C LEU A 758 -14.08 51.23 -13.65
N GLU A 759 -13.17 50.38 -14.11
CA GLU A 759 -11.77 50.75 -14.27
C GLU A 759 -11.57 51.86 -15.30
N LYS A 760 -12.29 51.81 -16.43
CA LYS A 760 -12.28 52.87 -17.44
C LYS A 760 -12.82 54.21 -16.89
N PHE A 761 -13.93 54.16 -16.13
CA PHE A 761 -14.47 55.36 -15.49
C PHE A 761 -13.51 55.94 -14.46
N LYS A 762 -12.86 55.13 -13.64
CA LYS A 762 -11.84 55.59 -12.71
C LYS A 762 -10.65 56.23 -13.42
N GLU A 763 -10.22 55.66 -14.54
CA GLU A 763 -9.11 56.20 -15.33
C GLU A 763 -9.51 57.55 -15.98
N GLN A 764 -10.71 57.64 -16.56
CA GLN A 764 -11.25 58.90 -17.13
C GLN A 764 -11.40 59.98 -16.07
N ALA A 765 -11.93 59.64 -14.88
CA ALA A 765 -12.04 60.56 -13.78
C ALA A 765 -10.65 61.09 -13.32
N SER A 766 -9.70 60.20 -13.21
CA SER A 766 -8.31 60.53 -12.85
C SER A 766 -7.64 61.48 -13.85
N LEU A 767 -7.85 61.27 -15.18
CA LEU A 767 -7.35 62.13 -16.23
C LEU A 767 -8.12 63.49 -16.29
N GLY A 768 -9.41 63.48 -15.97
CA GLY A 768 -10.22 64.71 -15.83
C GLY A 768 -9.71 65.62 -14.71
N GLU A 769 -9.37 65.02 -13.55
CA GLU A 769 -8.71 65.75 -12.44
C GLU A 769 -7.36 66.31 -12.81
N ALA A 770 -6.51 65.52 -13.50
CA ALA A 770 -5.21 66.00 -13.96
C ALA A 770 -5.33 67.23 -14.91
N ARG A 771 -6.35 67.29 -15.77
CA ARG A 771 -6.65 68.45 -16.59
C ARG A 771 -7.07 69.66 -15.74
N SER A 772 -7.87 69.46 -14.69
CA SER A 772 -8.24 70.53 -13.76
C SER A 772 -7.05 71.09 -13.03
N PHE A 773 -6.08 70.25 -12.64
CA PHE A 773 -4.84 70.68 -12.02
C PHE A 773 -4.01 71.57 -12.93
N LEU A 774 -3.93 71.24 -14.23
CA LEU A 774 -3.27 72.10 -15.21
C LEU A 774 -3.95 73.50 -15.36
N ALA A 775 -5.28 73.54 -15.32
CA ALA A 775 -6.03 74.76 -15.42
C ALA A 775 -5.89 75.68 -14.18
N SER A 776 -5.68 75.09 -13.00
CA SER A 776 -5.50 75.77 -11.70
C SER A 776 -4.03 75.90 -11.27
N ALA A 777 -3.08 75.60 -12.16
CA ALA A 777 -1.64 75.64 -11.86
C ALA A 777 -1.20 77.11 -11.51
N LYS A 778 -0.42 77.22 -10.41
CA LYS A 778 0.23 78.52 -10.08
C LYS A 778 1.40 78.73 -11.02
N THR A 779 1.70 80.03 -11.31
CA THR A 779 2.87 80.38 -12.09
C THR A 779 3.98 80.81 -11.12
N VAL A 780 5.12 80.16 -11.14
CA VAL A 780 6.33 80.55 -10.39
C VAL A 780 7.43 80.79 -11.43
N GLY A 781 7.81 82.06 -11.63
CA GLY A 781 8.64 82.47 -12.76
C GLY A 781 7.96 82.16 -14.08
N GLU A 782 8.58 81.29 -14.91
CA GLU A 782 8.01 80.84 -16.19
C GLU A 782 7.44 79.37 -16.08
N LEU A 783 7.46 78.78 -14.91
CA LEU A 783 6.98 77.39 -14.70
C LEU A 783 5.58 77.33 -14.08
N LYS A 784 4.81 76.31 -14.43
CA LYS A 784 3.50 75.98 -13.86
C LYS A 784 3.67 75.03 -12.74
N VAL A 785 3.38 75.41 -11.53
CA VAL A 785 3.48 74.56 -10.33
C VAL A 785 2.12 74.08 -9.91
N ILE A 786 1.99 72.73 -9.70
CA ILE A 786 0.78 72.07 -9.26
C ILE A 786 1.12 71.31 -7.99
N THR A 787 0.42 71.62 -6.94
CA THR A 787 0.47 70.78 -5.68
C THR A 787 -0.94 70.33 -5.35
N ALA A 788 -1.14 69.04 -5.18
CA ALA A 788 -2.43 68.49 -4.82
C ALA A 788 -2.34 67.22 -3.94
N GLN A 789 -3.25 67.15 -2.99
CA GLN A 789 -3.45 65.94 -2.17
C GLN A 789 -4.70 65.17 -2.69
N ARG A 790 -4.59 63.86 -2.84
CA ARG A 790 -5.67 62.94 -3.20
C ARG A 790 -5.55 61.66 -2.42
N ASP A 791 -6.36 61.54 -1.39
CA ASP A 791 -6.34 60.38 -0.53
C ASP A 791 -6.89 59.11 -1.21
N GLY A 792 -6.34 57.95 -0.89
CA GLY A 792 -6.80 56.67 -1.41
C GLY A 792 -6.30 56.35 -2.83
N MET A 793 -5.51 57.19 -3.46
CA MET A 793 -4.94 56.92 -4.77
C MET A 793 -3.69 56.03 -4.65
N ASP A 794 -3.62 54.97 -5.45
CA ASP A 794 -2.42 54.11 -5.47
C ASP A 794 -1.27 54.72 -6.30
N ALA A 795 -0.08 54.18 -6.15
CA ALA A 795 1.11 54.66 -6.80
C ALA A 795 1.05 54.56 -8.35
N VAL A 796 0.25 53.65 -8.90
CA VAL A 796 0.08 53.50 -10.37
C VAL A 796 -0.81 54.60 -10.91
N ALA A 797 -1.92 54.88 -10.28
CA ALA A 797 -2.82 55.99 -10.64
C ALA A 797 -2.13 57.34 -10.52
N MET A 798 -1.37 57.56 -9.43
CA MET A 798 -0.56 58.80 -9.28
C MET A 798 0.45 58.97 -10.41
N ARG A 799 1.16 57.92 -10.81
CA ARG A 799 2.11 57.95 -11.95
C ARG A 799 1.42 58.32 -13.25
N LYS A 800 0.26 57.68 -13.58
CA LYS A 800 -0.52 58.01 -14.77
C LYS A 800 -0.93 59.48 -14.81
N GLN A 801 -1.39 60.02 -13.68
CA GLN A 801 -1.70 61.48 -13.59
C GLN A 801 -0.46 62.35 -13.77
N GLY A 802 0.66 62.01 -13.12
CA GLY A 802 1.94 62.69 -13.27
C GLY A 802 2.48 62.66 -14.69
N ASP A 803 2.43 61.51 -15.36
CA ASP A 803 2.84 61.38 -16.73
C ASP A 803 1.98 62.28 -17.69
N PHE A 804 0.67 62.26 -17.44
CA PHE A 804 -0.24 63.13 -18.21
C PHE A 804 0.09 64.63 -18.02
N LEU A 805 0.36 65.06 -16.79
CA LEU A 805 0.72 66.48 -16.52
C LEU A 805 2.02 66.82 -17.22
N ARG A 806 3.04 66.02 -17.18
CA ARG A 806 4.34 66.15 -17.77
C ARG A 806 4.27 66.20 -19.31
N ASP A 807 3.47 65.36 -19.93
CA ASP A 807 3.35 65.23 -21.38
C ASP A 807 2.50 66.37 -21.99
N LYS A 808 1.58 66.95 -21.22
CA LYS A 808 0.70 68.04 -21.69
C LYS A 808 1.29 69.44 -21.51
N GLU A 809 2.17 69.61 -20.51
CA GLU A 809 2.73 70.95 -20.21
C GLU A 809 4.28 70.81 -20.00
N PRO A 810 5.09 71.21 -20.97
CA PRO A 810 6.54 71.13 -20.86
C PRO A 810 7.15 71.92 -19.69
N GLY A 811 6.50 73.00 -19.23
CA GLY A 811 6.91 73.82 -18.10
C GLY A 811 6.27 73.44 -16.79
N VAL A 812 5.66 72.24 -16.66
CA VAL A 812 4.99 71.80 -15.41
C VAL A 812 5.99 71.31 -14.37
N VAL A 813 5.72 71.63 -13.12
CA VAL A 813 6.21 70.98 -11.93
C VAL A 813 4.97 70.53 -11.16
N GLY A 814 4.68 69.22 -11.19
CA GLY A 814 3.53 68.59 -10.53
C GLY A 814 3.97 67.80 -9.32
N VAL A 815 3.42 68.09 -8.15
CA VAL A 815 3.63 67.32 -6.94
C VAL A 815 2.28 66.86 -6.42
N LEU A 816 2.12 65.55 -6.39
CA LEU A 816 0.89 64.91 -5.91
C LEU A 816 1.22 64.17 -4.60
N ALA A 817 0.34 64.25 -3.63
CA ALA A 817 0.39 63.50 -2.39
C ALA A 817 -0.85 62.61 -2.27
N SER A 818 -0.69 61.39 -1.79
CA SER A 818 -1.79 60.48 -1.44
C SER A 818 -1.57 59.89 -0.04
N VAL A 819 -2.61 59.85 0.74
CA VAL A 819 -2.63 59.18 2.03
C VAL A 819 -3.46 57.93 1.89
N ASN A 820 -2.86 56.80 2.20
CA ASN A 820 -3.52 55.50 2.15
C ASN A 820 -3.07 54.63 3.34
N GLY A 821 -4.02 54.21 4.19
CA GLY A 821 -3.73 53.36 5.34
C GLY A 821 -2.69 53.95 6.35
N GLY A 822 -2.72 55.30 6.52
CA GLY A 822 -1.81 56.00 7.43
C GLY A 822 -0.37 56.20 6.89
N LYS A 823 -0.16 55.93 5.59
CA LYS A 823 1.11 56.18 4.88
C LYS A 823 0.92 57.27 3.84
N VAL A 824 1.92 58.13 3.75
CA VAL A 824 1.98 59.19 2.72
C VAL A 824 2.79 58.66 1.53
N THR A 825 2.23 58.83 0.32
CA THR A 825 2.92 58.61 -0.93
C THR A 825 3.02 59.93 -1.65
N LEU A 826 4.25 60.31 -2.06
CA LEU A 826 4.52 61.57 -2.79
C LEU A 826 5.01 61.21 -4.20
N LEU A 827 4.49 61.91 -5.20
CA LEU A 827 4.96 61.88 -6.57
C LEU A 827 5.31 63.30 -7.02
N ALA A 828 6.49 63.48 -7.56
CA ALA A 828 6.87 64.71 -8.26
C ALA A 828 7.15 64.39 -9.73
N VAL A 829 6.66 65.25 -10.61
CA VAL A 829 6.95 65.20 -12.07
C VAL A 829 7.36 66.58 -12.55
N CYS A 830 8.35 66.63 -13.47
CA CYS A 830 8.86 67.84 -14.06
C CYS A 830 8.85 67.69 -15.58
N GLY A 831 8.22 68.66 -16.26
CA GLY A 831 8.26 68.75 -17.70
C GLY A 831 9.67 69.10 -18.20
N LYS A 832 9.89 68.92 -19.50
CA LYS A 832 11.21 69.10 -20.14
C LYS A 832 11.81 70.47 -19.88
N ASP A 833 11.00 71.54 -19.95
CA ASP A 833 11.45 72.91 -19.76
C ASP A 833 11.78 73.20 -18.27
N ALA A 834 11.04 72.59 -17.35
CA ALA A 834 11.33 72.68 -15.94
C ALA A 834 12.69 72.00 -15.60
N VAL A 835 12.94 70.79 -16.19
CA VAL A 835 14.20 70.08 -16.03
C VAL A 835 15.37 70.83 -16.65
N ALA A 836 15.17 71.49 -17.82
CA ALA A 836 16.17 72.31 -18.48
C ALA A 836 16.57 73.54 -17.63
N LYS A 837 15.63 74.12 -16.88
CA LYS A 837 15.86 75.22 -15.94
C LYS A 837 16.41 74.78 -14.60
N GLY A 838 16.76 73.49 -14.43
CA GLY A 838 17.39 72.97 -13.20
C GLY A 838 16.42 72.43 -12.12
N VAL A 839 15.09 72.49 -12.35
CA VAL A 839 14.09 71.99 -11.46
C VAL A 839 13.87 70.49 -11.71
N LYS A 840 14.32 69.65 -10.82
CA LYS A 840 14.31 68.18 -10.99
C LYS A 840 13.39 67.50 -9.96
N ALA A 841 12.54 66.57 -10.43
CA ALA A 841 11.59 65.84 -9.61
C ALA A 841 12.28 65.07 -8.47
N GLY A 842 13.44 64.45 -8.71
CA GLY A 842 14.21 63.76 -7.67
C GLY A 842 14.69 64.69 -6.55
N ASP A 843 15.01 65.95 -6.87
CA ASP A 843 15.46 66.94 -5.85
C ASP A 843 14.27 67.51 -5.07
N ILE A 844 13.13 67.67 -5.72
CA ILE A 844 11.89 68.04 -5.03
C ILE A 844 11.53 66.99 -4.00
N ILE A 845 11.48 65.70 -4.39
CA ILE A 845 11.13 64.61 -3.49
C ILE A 845 12.15 64.52 -2.32
N LYS A 846 13.42 64.72 -2.57
CA LYS A 846 14.44 64.72 -1.50
C LYS A 846 14.23 65.86 -0.50
N ALA A 847 13.70 67.03 -0.96
CA ALA A 847 13.40 68.17 -0.12
C ALA A 847 12.14 67.97 0.72
N ILE A 848 11.03 67.41 0.10
CA ILE A 848 9.72 67.37 0.74
C ILE A 848 9.43 66.07 1.51
N ALA A 849 9.99 64.91 1.06
CA ALA A 849 9.72 63.65 1.75
C ALA A 849 10.17 63.60 3.21
N PRO A 850 11.31 64.19 3.62
CA PRO A 850 11.69 64.29 5.05
C PRO A 850 10.67 65.07 5.91
N ILE A 851 9.93 66.05 5.35
CA ILE A 851 8.88 66.79 6.07
C ILE A 851 7.76 65.86 6.51
N CYS A 852 7.47 64.83 5.71
CA CYS A 852 6.50 63.78 6.04
C CYS A 852 7.09 62.59 6.77
N GLY A 853 8.31 62.72 7.34
CA GLY A 853 8.96 61.62 8.12
C GLY A 853 9.40 60.45 7.22
N GLY A 854 9.81 60.72 5.96
CA GLY A 854 10.12 59.69 5.02
C GLY A 854 11.35 59.96 4.15
N LYS A 855 11.49 59.21 3.08
CA LYS A 855 12.58 59.28 2.10
C LYS A 855 12.03 59.05 0.69
N GLY A 856 12.73 59.56 -0.32
CA GLY A 856 12.38 59.31 -1.69
C GLY A 856 13.48 59.78 -2.65
N GLY A 857 13.19 59.60 -3.95
CA GLY A 857 14.08 60.03 -5.02
C GLY A 857 13.60 59.42 -6.35
N GLY A 858 14.31 59.74 -7.42
CA GLY A 858 14.01 59.25 -8.74
C GLY A 858 14.77 59.99 -9.81
N LYS A 859 14.23 59.92 -11.03
CA LYS A 859 14.79 60.58 -12.22
C LYS A 859 14.51 62.08 -12.20
N PRO A 860 15.21 62.87 -13.01
CA PRO A 860 14.95 64.30 -13.11
C PRO A 860 13.51 64.69 -13.51
N ASP A 861 12.85 63.86 -14.31
CA ASP A 861 11.50 64.08 -14.86
C ASP A 861 10.39 63.43 -14.00
N SER A 862 10.71 62.43 -13.16
CA SER A 862 9.72 61.75 -12.30
C SER A 862 10.39 61.12 -11.10
N ALA A 863 9.84 61.35 -9.92
CA ALA A 863 10.37 60.80 -8.66
C ALA A 863 9.24 60.52 -7.67
N MET A 864 9.45 59.49 -6.85
CA MET A 864 8.50 59.13 -5.79
C MET A 864 9.16 59.06 -4.43
N GLY A 865 8.40 59.41 -3.42
CA GLY A 865 8.78 59.28 -2.01
C GLY A 865 7.61 58.83 -1.17
N GLY A 866 7.88 58.60 0.11
CA GLY A 866 6.85 58.21 1.05
C GLY A 866 7.23 58.69 2.45
N GLY A 867 6.22 58.71 3.33
CA GLY A 867 6.40 59.08 4.73
C GLY A 867 5.30 58.50 5.61
N THR A 868 5.44 58.77 6.91
CA THR A 868 4.48 58.30 7.92
C THR A 868 3.75 59.42 8.67
N GLU A 869 4.19 60.67 8.50
CA GLU A 869 3.60 61.83 9.17
C GLU A 869 2.52 62.49 8.28
N VAL A 870 1.31 61.95 8.37
CA VAL A 870 0.15 62.38 7.56
C VAL A 870 -0.20 63.85 7.78
N SER A 871 -0.08 64.34 9.01
CA SER A 871 -0.41 65.71 9.39
C SER A 871 0.53 66.77 8.77
N LYS A 872 1.63 66.33 8.14
CA LYS A 872 2.66 67.17 7.52
C LYS A 872 2.59 67.23 5.99
N VAL A 873 1.56 66.64 5.38
CA VAL A 873 1.42 66.58 3.93
C VAL A 873 1.24 68.02 3.38
N ASP A 874 0.40 68.84 4.01
CA ASP A 874 0.19 70.20 3.58
C ASP A 874 1.47 71.08 3.70
N ASP A 875 2.25 70.88 4.74
CA ASP A 875 3.56 71.54 4.93
C ASP A 875 4.53 71.14 3.81
N ALA A 876 4.56 69.85 3.47
CA ALA A 876 5.39 69.34 2.38
C ALA A 876 4.97 69.87 1.00
N LEU A 877 3.66 69.98 0.72
CA LEU A 877 3.14 70.55 -0.52
C LEU A 877 3.39 72.05 -0.60
N ALA A 878 3.26 72.78 0.51
CA ALA A 878 3.55 74.22 0.57
C ALA A 878 5.02 74.54 0.30
N ALA A 879 5.95 73.72 0.76
CA ALA A 879 7.38 73.88 0.55
C ALA A 879 7.83 73.80 -0.93
N VAL A 880 6.96 73.31 -1.81
CA VAL A 880 7.28 73.10 -3.22
C VAL A 880 7.43 74.45 -3.95
N ASP A 881 6.53 75.40 -3.68
CA ASP A 881 6.59 76.75 -4.32
C ASP A 881 7.92 77.43 -4.02
N ASP A 882 8.35 77.43 -2.76
CA ASP A 882 9.62 78.01 -2.32
C ASP A 882 10.83 77.29 -2.88
N PHE A 883 10.76 75.97 -2.97
CA PHE A 883 11.83 75.16 -3.56
C PHE A 883 12.00 75.50 -5.07
N VAL A 884 10.91 75.58 -5.82
CA VAL A 884 10.93 75.95 -7.26
C VAL A 884 11.44 77.37 -7.47
N ALA A 885 10.99 78.35 -6.71
CA ALA A 885 11.43 79.72 -6.76
C ALA A 885 12.95 79.91 -6.43
N GLY A 886 13.50 79.13 -5.49
CA GLY A 886 14.92 79.13 -5.15
C GLY A 886 15.83 78.46 -6.18
N LYS A 887 15.27 77.74 -7.21
CA LYS A 887 15.99 77.14 -8.31
C LYS A 887 15.96 77.94 -9.63
N LEU A 888 14.98 78.79 -9.79
CA LEU A 888 14.85 79.77 -10.91
C LEU A 888 15.68 81.04 -10.65
#